data_614beda179d06f99e6713b9b0c638b22
#
_entry.id   614beda179d06f99e6713b9b0c638b22
#
_cell.length_a   1.000
_cell.length_b   1.000
_cell.length_c   1.000
_cell.angle_alpha   90.00
_cell.angle_beta   90.00
_cell.angle_gamma   90.00
#
_symmetry.space_group_name_H-M   'P 1'
#
loop_
_entity.id
_entity.type
_entity.pdbx_description
1 polymer ?
#
loop_
_entity_poly.entity_id
_entity_poly.type
_entity_poly.pdbx_seq_one_letter_code
_entity_poly.pdbx_strand_id
1 'polypeptide(L)'
;MNKKIILSILLALVAMAGQAKTYKTIKNPVAMAHNINGGELKAREVIFRDTATTVHFTIDYPKGRNFSINSTSFLVDEEGNRYPLRSAEGIALNTYGESTGPKDFTLHFEPMPKKVQLFDYREADNSRAFYLMGIHDQKTKFKTPTIQEIQAKNPYIVPADWFKTDTITIKGRIEGYNAELFGFTSMECVFEDVFEKDDATQVLDINPDGTFKKKFQISYPIWQSFHTHDSKVGFDAIPFFARPGETIDITIKKNAQGKYECYYNSGSSKDVERLLKSEHPYQDLLFPLAYFEGKFSEMPAVAESTWENMLYLLNNECRDKHYTPFETQLALADLLTDYAEAVLDYAMYHEMDLMKQELRNGIYYTEILDSVEWNERSNMNNFKSLHRVDFDNPLMLSSSNYSHLLNRVQYATPVRNFVYKTGASEDKEEVMFYEATIENEVKRMQLSYEGWRQLMGCDHDNLIAQISTHKDFMTSFNDWRQNGWIDELTPIFANRYANAYIRQKTEQYYERKMAQKELSTALPENNVAADLIRSISAKYPGRYLMIDFWGMGCGPCRSAIQSSKDLRTKIAKRDDIKLVFIAEERIAGGSDAYKKYVAEWLADEETICITNAEFARMQELFQFNGIPHYETFTPDCRRVRDDLRFNGYYNFDMQLKQLKEALK
;
A
#
# COMPACT_ATOMS: atom_id res chain seq x y z
N MET A 1 -39.00 -64.19 -19.72
CA MET A 1 -39.38 -62.77 -19.71
C MET A 1 -38.75 -62.12 -20.92
N ASN A 2 -39.56 -61.53 -21.78
CA ASN A 2 -39.20 -61.15 -23.15
C ASN A 2 -38.26 -59.99 -23.19
N LYS A 3 -37.07 -60.06 -23.84
CA LYS A 3 -36.10 -59.00 -24.02
C LYS A 3 -36.70 -57.66 -24.47
N LYS A 4 -37.83 -57.68 -25.18
CA LYS A 4 -38.60 -56.52 -25.60
C LYS A 4 -39.28 -55.77 -24.43
N ILE A 5 -39.70 -56.49 -23.39
CA ILE A 5 -40.34 -55.90 -22.21
C ILE A 5 -39.29 -55.23 -21.32
N ILE A 6 -38.09 -55.80 -21.22
CA ILE A 6 -36.96 -55.22 -20.47
C ILE A 6 -36.46 -53.96 -21.18
N LEU A 7 -36.38 -53.94 -22.51
CA LEU A 7 -35.99 -52.76 -23.27
C LEU A 7 -37.01 -51.62 -23.20
N SER A 8 -38.34 -51.99 -23.19
CA SER A 8 -39.41 -51.01 -23.02
C SER A 8 -39.47 -50.43 -21.61
N ILE A 9 -39.11 -51.18 -20.55
CA ILE A 9 -39.02 -50.71 -19.18
C ILE A 9 -37.77 -49.86 -18.99
N LEU A 10 -36.63 -50.18 -19.62
CA LEU A 10 -35.44 -49.33 -19.63
C LEU A 10 -35.68 -48.03 -20.42
N LEU A 11 -36.36 -48.07 -21.56
CA LEU A 11 -36.73 -46.84 -22.30
C LEU A 11 -37.78 -45.99 -21.56
N ALA A 12 -38.72 -46.62 -20.82
CA ALA A 12 -39.69 -45.91 -19.98
C ALA A 12 -39.01 -45.28 -18.72
N LEU A 13 -38.00 -45.94 -18.17
CA LEU A 13 -37.19 -45.38 -17.07
C LEU A 13 -36.27 -44.24 -17.53
N VAL A 14 -35.79 -44.24 -18.76
CA VAL A 14 -35.03 -43.13 -19.37
C VAL A 14 -35.98 -41.97 -19.79
N ALA A 15 -37.25 -42.29 -20.16
CA ALA A 15 -38.25 -41.26 -20.45
C ALA A 15 -38.91 -40.63 -19.22
N MET A 16 -38.69 -41.19 -18.02
CA MET A 16 -39.09 -40.62 -16.73
C MET A 16 -37.95 -39.83 -16.06
N ALA A 17 -36.83 -39.58 -16.73
CA ALA A 17 -35.95 -38.49 -16.38
C ALA A 17 -36.70 -37.18 -16.64
N GLY A 18 -37.51 -36.77 -15.67
CA GLY A 18 -38.34 -35.57 -15.75
C GLY A 18 -37.48 -34.42 -16.27
N GLN A 19 -37.99 -33.71 -17.29
CA GLN A 19 -37.30 -32.48 -17.75
C GLN A 19 -37.06 -31.61 -16.57
N ALA A 20 -35.77 -31.33 -16.27
CA ALA A 20 -35.39 -30.50 -15.16
C ALA A 20 -36.14 -29.15 -15.21
N LYS A 21 -36.96 -28.88 -14.19
CA LYS A 21 -37.81 -27.70 -14.18
C LYS A 21 -36.96 -26.46 -13.98
N THR A 22 -36.93 -25.60 -15.00
CA THR A 22 -36.32 -24.27 -14.88
C THR A 22 -37.21 -23.34 -14.09
N TYR A 23 -36.70 -22.76 -13.00
CA TYR A 23 -37.42 -21.82 -12.13
C TYR A 23 -37.17 -20.37 -12.50
N LYS A 24 -35.92 -20.07 -12.85
CA LYS A 24 -35.45 -18.71 -13.07
C LYS A 24 -34.25 -18.71 -14.02
N THR A 25 -34.18 -17.72 -14.90
CA THR A 25 -33.02 -17.46 -15.73
C THR A 25 -32.62 -15.99 -15.61
N ILE A 26 -31.36 -15.73 -15.34
CA ILE A 26 -30.77 -14.38 -15.35
C ILE A 26 -29.90 -14.30 -16.59
N LYS A 27 -30.22 -13.40 -17.53
CA LYS A 27 -29.42 -13.14 -18.72
C LYS A 27 -28.54 -11.92 -18.51
N ASN A 28 -27.27 -12.05 -18.92
CA ASN A 28 -26.26 -11.01 -18.72
C ASN A 28 -26.26 -10.48 -17.28
N PRO A 29 -26.09 -11.35 -16.28
CA PRO A 29 -25.97 -10.90 -14.90
C PRO A 29 -24.81 -9.91 -14.77
N VAL A 30 -24.87 -9.08 -13.75
CA VAL A 30 -23.75 -8.23 -13.33
C VAL A 30 -23.11 -8.81 -12.07
N ALA A 31 -21.82 -8.56 -11.86
CA ALA A 31 -21.11 -8.87 -10.63
C ALA A 31 -20.61 -7.57 -10.01
N MET A 32 -20.58 -7.51 -8.69
CA MET A 32 -20.08 -6.34 -7.96
C MET A 32 -18.54 -6.28 -7.97
N ALA A 33 -17.88 -7.43 -7.84
CA ALA A 33 -16.43 -7.54 -7.87
C ALA A 33 -15.95 -8.80 -8.57
N HIS A 34 -14.72 -8.78 -9.06
CA HIS A 34 -14.06 -9.96 -9.61
C HIS A 34 -12.56 -9.94 -9.33
N ASN A 35 -11.96 -11.13 -9.24
CA ASN A 35 -10.51 -11.31 -9.26
C ASN A 35 -10.16 -12.51 -10.15
N ILE A 36 -9.37 -12.27 -11.18
CA ILE A 36 -8.82 -13.28 -12.07
C ILE A 36 -7.36 -12.97 -12.49
N ASN A 37 -6.60 -12.29 -11.65
CA ASN A 37 -5.17 -12.02 -11.86
C ASN A 37 -4.85 -11.37 -13.22
N GLY A 38 -5.54 -10.29 -13.56
CA GLY A 38 -5.28 -9.47 -14.74
C GLY A 38 -6.02 -9.91 -16.02
N GLY A 39 -7.04 -10.76 -15.88
CA GLY A 39 -7.98 -11.08 -16.95
C GLY A 39 -9.41 -10.60 -16.61
N GLU A 40 -10.38 -11.07 -17.36
CA GLU A 40 -11.80 -10.82 -17.12
C GLU A 40 -12.59 -12.13 -17.11
N LEU A 41 -13.44 -12.31 -16.09
CA LEU A 41 -14.41 -13.41 -16.02
C LEU A 41 -15.81 -12.82 -15.99
N LYS A 42 -16.65 -13.23 -16.92
CA LYS A 42 -18.05 -12.78 -17.00
C LYS A 42 -19.01 -13.95 -16.92
N ALA A 43 -20.02 -13.87 -16.05
CA ALA A 43 -21.20 -14.72 -16.15
C ALA A 43 -22.11 -14.16 -17.26
N ARG A 44 -22.47 -15.00 -18.23
CA ARG A 44 -23.33 -14.62 -19.36
C ARG A 44 -24.78 -14.96 -19.12
N GLU A 45 -25.02 -16.09 -18.49
CA GLU A 45 -26.37 -16.55 -18.14
C GLU A 45 -26.32 -17.43 -16.90
N VAL A 46 -27.32 -17.32 -16.06
CA VAL A 46 -27.50 -18.20 -14.88
C VAL A 46 -28.88 -18.82 -14.95
N ILE A 47 -28.93 -20.15 -14.89
CA ILE A 47 -30.18 -20.92 -15.00
C ILE A 47 -30.38 -21.72 -13.71
N PHE A 48 -31.46 -21.42 -12.99
CA PHE A 48 -31.84 -22.12 -11.77
C PHE A 48 -32.82 -23.26 -12.12
N ARG A 49 -32.45 -24.49 -11.83
CA ARG A 49 -33.28 -25.69 -12.00
C ARG A 49 -33.41 -26.45 -10.68
N ASP A 50 -34.39 -27.35 -10.62
CA ASP A 50 -34.56 -28.26 -9.48
C ASP A 50 -33.42 -29.29 -9.35
N THR A 51 -32.68 -29.50 -10.42
CA THR A 51 -31.58 -30.47 -10.47
C THR A 51 -30.20 -29.86 -10.41
N ALA A 52 -30.03 -28.57 -10.81
CA ALA A 52 -28.75 -27.90 -10.84
C ALA A 52 -28.92 -26.39 -11.01
N THR A 53 -27.95 -25.62 -10.55
CA THR A 53 -27.73 -24.23 -10.99
C THR A 53 -26.64 -24.26 -12.06
N THR A 54 -26.96 -23.74 -13.25
CA THR A 54 -26.02 -23.69 -14.39
C THR A 54 -25.57 -22.25 -14.61
N VAL A 55 -24.27 -22.03 -14.73
CA VAL A 55 -23.70 -20.72 -15.04
C VAL A 55 -22.86 -20.84 -16.32
N HIS A 56 -23.18 -20.02 -17.31
CA HIS A 56 -22.40 -19.84 -18.52
C HIS A 56 -21.43 -18.71 -18.32
N PHE A 57 -20.14 -18.97 -18.48
CA PHE A 57 -19.05 -18.01 -18.31
C PHE A 57 -18.35 -17.73 -19.63
N THR A 58 -17.80 -16.52 -19.75
CA THR A 58 -16.73 -16.19 -20.67
C THR A 58 -15.53 -15.73 -19.84
N ILE A 59 -14.36 -16.32 -20.06
CA ILE A 59 -13.09 -15.88 -19.51
C ILE A 59 -12.24 -15.27 -20.61
N ASP A 60 -11.72 -14.07 -20.38
CA ASP A 60 -10.67 -13.44 -21.21
C ASP A 60 -9.42 -13.31 -20.35
N TYR A 61 -8.50 -14.25 -20.53
CA TYR A 61 -7.25 -14.31 -19.77
C TYR A 61 -6.07 -13.93 -20.66
N PRO A 62 -5.02 -13.29 -20.14
CA PRO A 62 -3.90 -12.81 -20.96
C PRO A 62 -3.30 -13.92 -21.84
N LYS A 63 -3.17 -13.65 -23.14
CA LYS A 63 -2.64 -14.62 -24.13
C LYS A 63 -1.25 -15.10 -23.74
N GLY A 64 -1.01 -16.39 -23.92
CA GLY A 64 0.25 -17.04 -23.57
C GLY A 64 0.40 -17.38 -22.08
N ARG A 65 -0.54 -16.96 -21.22
CA ARG A 65 -0.57 -17.37 -19.82
C ARG A 65 -1.47 -18.58 -19.62
N ASN A 66 -1.10 -19.42 -18.66
CA ASN A 66 -1.88 -20.61 -18.31
C ASN A 66 -2.90 -20.28 -17.21
N PHE A 67 -4.10 -20.84 -17.33
CA PHE A 67 -5.12 -20.83 -16.29
C PHE A 67 -5.79 -22.21 -16.19
N SER A 68 -6.45 -22.48 -15.08
CA SER A 68 -7.30 -23.66 -14.87
C SER A 68 -8.55 -23.26 -14.11
N ILE A 69 -9.60 -24.08 -14.17
CA ILE A 69 -10.76 -24.00 -13.27
C ILE A 69 -10.73 -25.21 -12.35
N ASN A 70 -10.86 -24.96 -11.06
CA ASN A 70 -10.73 -26.00 -10.04
C ASN A 70 -12.06 -26.78 -9.88
N SER A 71 -11.96 -28.11 -9.70
CA SER A 71 -13.13 -28.95 -9.41
C SER A 71 -13.75 -28.68 -8.03
N THR A 72 -13.05 -27.95 -7.14
CA THR A 72 -13.57 -27.52 -5.84
C THR A 72 -14.38 -26.22 -5.91
N SER A 73 -14.63 -25.67 -7.10
CA SER A 73 -15.45 -24.48 -7.31
C SER A 73 -16.84 -24.61 -6.69
N PHE A 74 -17.40 -23.51 -6.23
CA PHE A 74 -18.72 -23.47 -5.61
C PHE A 74 -19.40 -22.12 -5.80
N LEU A 75 -20.73 -22.10 -5.64
CA LEU A 75 -21.49 -20.87 -5.47
C LEU A 75 -21.80 -20.66 -3.99
N VAL A 76 -21.95 -19.39 -3.58
CA VAL A 76 -22.34 -19.02 -2.20
C VAL A 76 -23.50 -18.03 -2.28
N ASP A 77 -24.59 -18.29 -1.57
CA ASP A 77 -25.73 -17.38 -1.51
C ASP A 77 -25.61 -16.32 -0.38
N GLU A 78 -26.58 -15.42 -0.32
CA GLU A 78 -26.66 -14.35 0.68
C GLU A 78 -26.71 -14.85 2.15
N GLU A 79 -27.06 -16.11 2.36
CA GLU A 79 -27.13 -16.75 3.68
C GLU A 79 -25.82 -17.49 4.03
N GLY A 80 -24.82 -17.51 3.10
CA GLY A 80 -23.56 -18.23 3.26
C GLY A 80 -23.64 -19.74 2.91
N ASN A 81 -24.77 -20.20 2.35
CA ASN A 81 -24.89 -21.61 1.91
C ASN A 81 -24.06 -21.85 0.66
N ARG A 82 -23.31 -22.96 0.66
CA ARG A 82 -22.43 -23.34 -0.45
C ARG A 82 -23.11 -24.38 -1.36
N TYR A 83 -22.94 -24.18 -2.65
CA TYR A 83 -23.44 -25.04 -3.73
C TYR A 83 -22.25 -25.54 -4.57
N PRO A 84 -21.69 -26.72 -4.24
CA PRO A 84 -20.51 -27.28 -4.90
C PRO A 84 -20.69 -27.49 -6.39
N LEU A 85 -19.58 -27.42 -7.14
CA LEU A 85 -19.52 -27.77 -8.56
C LEU A 85 -19.76 -29.30 -8.74
N ARG A 86 -20.59 -29.66 -9.72
CA ARG A 86 -20.89 -31.04 -10.11
C ARG A 86 -20.19 -31.44 -11.39
N SER A 87 -20.21 -30.56 -12.41
CA SER A 87 -19.64 -30.84 -13.72
C SER A 87 -19.34 -29.54 -14.48
N ALA A 88 -18.52 -29.68 -15.52
CA ALA A 88 -18.16 -28.58 -16.41
C ALA A 88 -18.28 -29.00 -17.88
N GLU A 89 -18.61 -28.06 -18.76
CA GLU A 89 -18.62 -28.20 -20.22
C GLU A 89 -17.74 -27.11 -20.83
N GLY A 90 -17.01 -27.42 -21.88
CA GLY A 90 -16.14 -26.47 -22.59
C GLY A 90 -14.78 -26.20 -21.93
N ILE A 91 -14.55 -26.74 -20.72
CA ILE A 91 -13.27 -26.62 -20.01
C ILE A 91 -12.95 -27.91 -19.23
N ALA A 92 -11.67 -28.30 -19.20
CA ALA A 92 -11.19 -29.39 -18.37
C ALA A 92 -10.84 -28.86 -16.97
N LEU A 93 -11.45 -29.47 -15.94
CA LEU A 93 -11.19 -29.09 -14.55
C LEU A 93 -9.80 -29.54 -14.09
N ASN A 94 -9.18 -28.79 -13.20
CA ASN A 94 -7.85 -29.04 -12.62
C ASN A 94 -6.73 -29.19 -13.68
N THR A 95 -6.96 -28.67 -14.89
CA THR A 95 -6.01 -28.80 -16.00
C THR A 95 -5.59 -27.39 -16.46
N TYR A 96 -4.30 -27.13 -16.37
CA TYR A 96 -3.76 -25.87 -16.90
C TYR A 96 -3.78 -25.88 -18.43
N GLY A 97 -4.37 -24.85 -19.00
CA GLY A 97 -4.40 -24.61 -20.45
C GLY A 97 -3.89 -23.20 -20.77
N GLU A 98 -3.15 -23.07 -21.87
CA GLU A 98 -2.70 -21.77 -22.35
C GLU A 98 -3.88 -20.96 -22.92
N SER A 99 -3.96 -19.69 -22.53
CA SER A 99 -4.94 -18.77 -23.06
C SER A 99 -4.58 -18.34 -24.50
N THR A 100 -5.52 -18.53 -25.40
CA THR A 100 -5.46 -18.06 -26.80
C THR A 100 -6.38 -16.86 -27.05
N GLY A 101 -7.09 -16.40 -26.04
CA GLY A 101 -8.09 -15.33 -26.07
C GLY A 101 -9.39 -15.76 -25.38
N PRO A 102 -10.47 -15.00 -25.53
CA PRO A 102 -11.74 -15.27 -24.89
C PRO A 102 -12.23 -16.71 -25.09
N LYS A 103 -12.66 -17.36 -24.00
CA LYS A 103 -13.14 -18.73 -24.00
C LYS A 103 -14.45 -18.84 -23.22
N ASP A 104 -15.45 -19.46 -23.86
CA ASP A 104 -16.74 -19.79 -23.23
C ASP A 104 -16.68 -21.16 -22.59
N PHE A 105 -17.31 -21.31 -21.44
CA PHE A 105 -17.50 -22.59 -20.75
C PHE A 105 -18.72 -22.52 -19.83
N THR A 106 -19.17 -23.69 -19.39
CA THR A 106 -20.34 -23.83 -18.54
C THR A 106 -20.00 -24.66 -17.30
N LEU A 107 -20.46 -24.19 -16.16
CA LEU A 107 -20.34 -24.89 -14.89
C LEU A 107 -21.73 -25.22 -14.33
N HIS A 108 -21.89 -26.47 -13.85
CA HIS A 108 -23.11 -26.98 -13.24
C HIS A 108 -22.87 -27.22 -11.75
N PHE A 109 -23.62 -26.51 -10.91
CA PHE A 109 -23.51 -26.57 -9.47
C PHE A 109 -24.74 -27.30 -8.86
N GLU A 110 -24.63 -27.60 -7.54
CA GLU A 110 -25.78 -27.97 -6.73
C GLU A 110 -26.92 -26.96 -6.95
N PRO A 111 -28.20 -27.38 -6.87
CA PRO A 111 -29.34 -26.50 -7.13
C PRO A 111 -29.48 -25.45 -6.06
N MET A 112 -29.36 -24.16 -6.43
CA MET A 112 -29.68 -23.02 -5.57
C MET A 112 -31.19 -22.78 -5.49
N PRO A 113 -31.73 -22.35 -4.33
CA PRO A 113 -33.12 -21.96 -4.19
C PRO A 113 -33.52 -20.81 -5.12
N LYS A 114 -34.75 -20.86 -5.67
CA LYS A 114 -35.29 -19.82 -6.54
C LYS A 114 -35.28 -18.42 -5.92
N LYS A 115 -35.38 -18.32 -4.57
CA LYS A 115 -35.41 -17.06 -3.83
C LYS A 115 -34.10 -16.29 -3.86
N VAL A 116 -32.97 -16.96 -4.13
CA VAL A 116 -31.64 -16.34 -4.17
C VAL A 116 -31.60 -15.27 -5.25
N GLN A 117 -31.25 -14.05 -4.86
CA GLN A 117 -31.17 -12.90 -5.77
C GLN A 117 -29.73 -12.47 -6.02
N LEU A 118 -28.84 -12.76 -5.08
CA LEU A 118 -27.43 -12.42 -5.08
C LEU A 118 -26.63 -13.65 -4.66
N PHE A 119 -25.51 -13.92 -5.33
CA PHE A 119 -24.62 -15.02 -4.98
C PHE A 119 -23.23 -14.78 -5.53
N ASP A 120 -22.24 -15.43 -4.94
CA ASP A 120 -20.86 -15.41 -5.40
C ASP A 120 -20.51 -16.69 -6.16
N TYR A 121 -19.57 -16.60 -7.08
CA TYR A 121 -18.80 -17.71 -7.60
C TYR A 121 -17.40 -17.68 -7.00
N ARG A 122 -16.94 -18.81 -6.48
CA ARG A 122 -15.60 -19.03 -5.95
C ARG A 122 -15.00 -20.27 -6.60
N GLU A 123 -13.79 -20.13 -7.19
CA GLU A 123 -13.06 -21.27 -7.75
C GLU A 123 -12.50 -22.17 -6.63
N ALA A 124 -12.02 -21.57 -5.54
CA ALA A 124 -11.53 -22.26 -4.35
C ALA A 124 -11.57 -21.31 -3.14
N ASP A 125 -11.29 -21.86 -1.95
CA ASP A 125 -11.23 -21.11 -0.69
C ASP A 125 -9.79 -20.60 -0.41
N ASN A 126 -9.26 -19.77 -1.32
CA ASN A 126 -7.96 -19.13 -1.14
C ASN A 126 -7.88 -17.83 -1.94
N SER A 127 -6.95 -16.94 -1.57
CA SER A 127 -6.75 -15.60 -2.14
C SER A 127 -6.32 -15.57 -3.62
N ARG A 128 -5.81 -16.68 -4.14
CA ARG A 128 -5.38 -16.79 -5.55
C ARG A 128 -6.45 -17.39 -6.46
N ALA A 129 -7.57 -17.82 -5.90
CA ALA A 129 -8.67 -18.41 -6.66
C ALA A 129 -9.40 -17.33 -7.45
N PHE A 130 -9.91 -17.69 -8.64
CA PHE A 130 -10.80 -16.81 -9.39
C PHE A 130 -12.14 -16.68 -8.67
N TYR A 131 -12.69 -15.48 -8.67
CA TYR A 131 -14.03 -15.25 -8.15
C TYR A 131 -14.82 -14.19 -8.89
N LEU A 132 -16.15 -14.28 -8.82
CA LEU A 132 -17.09 -13.20 -9.07
C LEU A 132 -17.95 -13.05 -7.82
N MET A 133 -17.98 -11.86 -7.27
CA MET A 133 -18.81 -11.56 -6.09
C MET A 133 -20.04 -10.76 -6.47
N GLY A 134 -21.12 -11.03 -5.77
CA GLY A 134 -22.36 -10.30 -5.93
C GLY A 134 -22.97 -10.45 -7.32
N ILE A 135 -23.05 -11.69 -7.86
CA ILE A 135 -23.70 -11.97 -9.15
C ILE A 135 -25.22 -11.79 -9.00
N HIS A 136 -25.84 -10.94 -9.82
CA HIS A 136 -27.29 -10.65 -9.75
C HIS A 136 -27.87 -10.16 -11.09
N ASP A 137 -29.19 -10.11 -11.18
CA ASP A 137 -29.91 -9.50 -12.31
C ASP A 137 -29.74 -7.98 -12.27
N GLN A 138 -29.39 -7.36 -13.39
CA GLN A 138 -29.20 -5.90 -13.52
C GLN A 138 -30.39 -5.07 -12.98
N LYS A 139 -31.60 -5.65 -12.97
CA LYS A 139 -32.82 -4.99 -12.46
C LYS A 139 -32.98 -5.08 -10.94
N THR A 140 -32.21 -5.95 -10.29
CA THR A 140 -32.27 -6.15 -8.85
C THR A 140 -31.56 -4.97 -8.16
N LYS A 141 -32.28 -4.30 -7.27
CA LYS A 141 -31.71 -3.23 -6.44
C LYS A 141 -31.46 -3.79 -5.05
N PHE A 142 -30.26 -3.61 -4.57
CA PHE A 142 -29.88 -3.93 -3.20
C PHE A 142 -29.88 -2.66 -2.35
N LYS A 143 -30.29 -2.79 -1.10
CA LYS A 143 -30.11 -1.71 -0.13
C LYS A 143 -28.69 -1.83 0.43
N THR A 144 -27.77 -1.01 -0.05
CA THR A 144 -26.46 -0.86 0.55
C THR A 144 -26.60 -0.16 1.90
N PRO A 145 -26.02 -0.68 2.99
CA PRO A 145 -26.03 0.00 4.26
C PRO A 145 -25.18 1.27 4.18
N THR A 146 -25.63 2.32 4.85
CA THR A 146 -24.80 3.52 5.03
C THR A 146 -23.74 3.30 6.11
N ILE A 147 -22.69 4.12 6.11
CA ILE A 147 -21.68 4.12 7.20
C ILE A 147 -22.37 4.26 8.55
N GLN A 148 -23.32 5.19 8.69
CA GLN A 148 -24.03 5.44 9.93
C GLN A 148 -24.84 4.20 10.37
N GLU A 149 -25.46 3.46 9.45
CA GLU A 149 -26.17 2.21 9.76
C GLU A 149 -25.19 1.12 10.22
N ILE A 150 -23.99 1.01 9.60
CA ILE A 150 -22.94 0.06 10.02
C ILE A 150 -22.43 0.42 11.42
N GLN A 151 -22.08 1.68 11.65
CA GLN A 151 -21.59 2.18 12.93
C GLN A 151 -22.61 2.05 14.05
N ALA A 152 -23.87 2.38 13.80
CA ALA A 152 -24.93 2.26 14.79
C ALA A 152 -25.20 0.81 15.24
N LYS A 153 -24.99 -0.17 14.33
CA LYS A 153 -25.08 -1.60 14.67
C LYS A 153 -23.84 -2.11 15.37
N ASN A 154 -22.68 -1.46 15.20
CA ASN A 154 -21.39 -1.85 15.72
C ASN A 154 -20.74 -0.69 16.49
N PRO A 155 -21.34 -0.25 17.62
CA PRO A 155 -20.85 0.90 18.35
C PRO A 155 -19.46 0.59 18.96
N TYR A 156 -18.51 1.50 18.73
CA TYR A 156 -17.20 1.46 19.34
C TYR A 156 -16.79 2.88 19.74
N ILE A 157 -16.31 3.02 20.96
CA ILE A 157 -15.79 4.30 21.48
C ILE A 157 -14.27 4.22 21.44
N VAL A 158 -13.67 5.10 20.65
CA VAL A 158 -12.22 5.23 20.60
C VAL A 158 -11.70 5.66 21.96
N PRO A 159 -10.75 4.93 22.58
CA PRO A 159 -10.16 5.31 23.87
C PRO A 159 -9.52 6.70 23.84
N ALA A 160 -9.60 7.42 24.95
CA ALA A 160 -9.02 8.77 25.06
C ALA A 160 -7.50 8.79 24.90
N ASP A 161 -6.82 7.67 25.20
CA ASP A 161 -5.39 7.44 25.02
C ASP A 161 -5.03 6.77 23.69
N TRP A 162 -5.87 6.94 22.66
CA TRP A 162 -5.61 6.40 21.32
C TRP A 162 -4.28 6.92 20.76
N PHE A 163 -3.99 8.19 20.99
CA PHE A 163 -2.72 8.83 20.69
C PHE A 163 -1.81 8.77 21.92
N LYS A 164 -0.82 7.92 21.87
CA LYS A 164 0.18 7.76 22.92
C LYS A 164 1.47 7.20 22.34
N THR A 165 2.60 7.85 22.60
CA THR A 165 3.90 7.27 22.24
C THR A 165 4.35 6.29 23.29
N ASP A 166 4.52 5.01 22.91
CA ASP A 166 5.03 3.97 23.81
C ASP A 166 5.65 2.81 23.01
N THR A 167 6.43 1.97 23.67
CA THR A 167 7.11 0.83 23.06
C THR A 167 6.19 -0.39 22.99
N ILE A 168 6.01 -0.96 21.81
CA ILE A 168 5.40 -2.28 21.66
C ILE A 168 6.45 -3.37 21.65
N THR A 169 6.04 -4.59 22.03
CA THR A 169 6.84 -5.81 21.93
C THR A 169 6.09 -6.84 21.12
N ILE A 170 6.62 -7.24 19.98
CA ILE A 170 6.15 -8.39 19.21
C ILE A 170 7.09 -9.55 19.55
N LYS A 171 6.55 -10.66 20.08
CA LYS A 171 7.34 -11.84 20.43
C LYS A 171 6.56 -13.11 20.08
N GLY A 172 7.28 -14.21 19.97
CA GLY A 172 6.61 -15.48 19.72
C GLY A 172 7.57 -16.59 19.35
N ARG A 173 7.00 -17.64 18.76
CA ARG A 173 7.73 -18.83 18.35
C ARG A 173 7.11 -19.46 17.10
N ILE A 174 7.98 -19.93 16.19
CA ILE A 174 7.60 -20.76 15.05
C ILE A 174 7.89 -22.22 15.41
N GLU A 175 6.84 -23.05 15.50
CA GLU A 175 6.99 -24.48 15.80
C GLU A 175 7.63 -25.22 14.62
N GLY A 176 8.64 -26.03 14.92
CA GLY A 176 9.38 -26.80 13.91
C GLY A 176 10.23 -25.94 12.99
N TYR A 177 10.61 -24.73 13.42
CA TYR A 177 11.48 -23.84 12.63
C TYR A 177 12.84 -24.46 12.37
N ASN A 178 13.27 -24.31 11.14
CA ASN A 178 14.63 -24.57 10.68
C ASN A 178 14.91 -23.58 9.53
N ALA A 179 15.98 -22.81 9.62
CA ALA A 179 16.28 -21.73 8.67
C ALA A 179 16.42 -22.22 7.22
N GLU A 180 17.02 -23.39 7.00
CA GLU A 180 17.20 -23.96 5.66
C GLU A 180 15.85 -24.41 5.06
N LEU A 181 14.98 -25.03 5.89
CA LEU A 181 13.65 -25.49 5.49
C LEU A 181 12.73 -24.31 5.22
N PHE A 182 12.74 -23.28 6.08
CA PHE A 182 11.87 -22.12 5.95
C PHE A 182 12.36 -21.14 4.88
N GLY A 183 13.68 -21.04 4.66
CA GLY A 183 14.32 -20.19 3.66
C GLY A 183 14.67 -18.79 4.14
N PHE A 184 14.32 -18.41 5.38
CA PHE A 184 14.57 -17.07 5.94
C PHE A 184 15.04 -17.15 7.40
N THR A 185 15.75 -16.12 7.84
CA THR A 185 16.21 -15.92 9.23
C THR A 185 15.73 -14.60 9.83
N SER A 186 15.07 -13.78 9.04
CA SER A 186 14.45 -12.54 9.47
C SER A 186 13.22 -12.24 8.64
N MET A 187 12.36 -11.37 9.16
CA MET A 187 11.21 -10.79 8.49
C MET A 187 11.23 -9.28 8.69
N GLU A 188 10.64 -8.53 7.78
CA GLU A 188 10.65 -7.07 7.78
C GLU A 188 9.24 -6.48 7.82
N CYS A 189 9.09 -5.38 8.55
CA CYS A 189 7.87 -4.59 8.58
C CYS A 189 8.21 -3.16 8.16
N VAL A 190 7.67 -2.74 7.02
CA VAL A 190 7.75 -1.35 6.58
C VAL A 190 6.68 -0.57 7.35
N PHE A 191 7.11 0.30 8.24
CA PHE A 191 6.22 1.10 9.07
C PHE A 191 6.66 2.57 9.07
N GLU A 192 5.72 3.45 8.78
CA GLU A 192 5.86 4.89 8.84
C GLU A 192 5.00 5.45 9.98
N ASP A 193 5.64 5.98 11.04
CA ASP A 193 4.93 6.75 12.06
C ASP A 193 4.67 8.16 11.51
N VAL A 194 3.42 8.50 11.27
CA VAL A 194 3.04 9.77 10.62
C VAL A 194 3.40 11.01 11.46
N PHE A 195 3.72 10.84 12.73
CA PHE A 195 4.18 11.91 13.63
C PHE A 195 5.71 12.01 13.75
N GLU A 196 6.43 11.16 13.03
CA GLU A 196 7.89 11.20 12.98
C GLU A 196 8.35 11.41 11.52
N LYS A 197 9.50 12.03 11.35
CA LYS A 197 10.07 12.23 10.01
C LYS A 197 10.83 11.01 9.54
N ASP A 198 11.52 10.37 10.47
CA ASP A 198 12.47 9.31 10.19
C ASP A 198 11.72 7.97 10.23
N ASP A 199 11.30 7.51 9.07
CA ASP A 199 10.65 6.22 8.88
C ASP A 199 11.67 5.10 8.97
N ALA A 200 11.29 3.97 9.55
CA ALA A 200 12.21 2.85 9.65
C ALA A 200 11.52 1.52 9.36
N THR A 201 12.09 0.78 8.44
CA THR A 201 11.83 -0.65 8.34
C THR A 201 12.26 -1.33 9.64
N GLN A 202 11.38 -2.13 10.23
CA GLN A 202 11.66 -2.92 11.43
C GLN A 202 12.05 -4.34 11.02
N VAL A 203 13.22 -4.81 11.44
CA VAL A 203 13.69 -6.18 11.16
C VAL A 203 13.45 -7.07 12.38
N LEU A 204 12.71 -8.15 12.19
CA LEU A 204 12.42 -9.18 13.18
C LEU A 204 13.32 -10.40 12.93
N ASP A 205 14.31 -10.61 13.78
CA ASP A 205 15.19 -11.77 13.70
C ASP A 205 14.51 -13.03 14.28
N ILE A 206 14.70 -14.17 13.61
CA ILE A 206 14.23 -15.47 14.05
C ILE A 206 15.45 -16.26 14.59
N ASN A 207 15.41 -16.61 15.87
CA ASN A 207 16.46 -17.42 16.51
C ASN A 207 16.46 -18.85 15.96
N PRO A 208 17.59 -19.58 16.06
CA PRO A 208 17.69 -20.96 15.59
C PRO A 208 16.65 -21.92 16.20
N ASP A 209 16.13 -21.62 17.41
CA ASP A 209 15.08 -22.39 18.07
C ASP A 209 13.65 -21.97 17.67
N GLY A 210 13.54 -21.06 16.72
CA GLY A 210 12.28 -20.51 16.19
C GLY A 210 11.67 -19.39 17.03
N THR A 211 12.29 -18.99 18.14
CA THR A 211 11.81 -17.85 18.92
C THR A 211 12.15 -16.53 18.25
N PHE A 212 11.32 -15.52 18.47
CA PHE A 212 11.55 -14.16 17.98
C PHE A 212 11.07 -13.11 18.97
N LYS A 213 11.69 -11.91 18.89
CA LYS A 213 11.28 -10.75 19.69
C LYS A 213 11.76 -9.45 19.05
N LYS A 214 10.84 -8.55 18.78
CA LYS A 214 11.11 -7.19 18.33
C LYS A 214 10.47 -6.17 19.28
N LYS A 215 11.15 -5.05 19.48
CA LYS A 215 10.63 -3.88 20.20
C LYS A 215 10.84 -2.65 19.36
N PHE A 216 9.80 -1.82 19.23
CA PHE A 216 9.90 -0.50 18.62
C PHE A 216 8.81 0.42 19.13
N GLN A 217 8.99 1.71 18.93
CA GLN A 217 8.08 2.74 19.42
C GLN A 217 7.02 3.03 18.38
N ILE A 218 5.78 3.26 18.83
CA ILE A 218 4.66 3.71 18.00
C ILE A 218 3.92 4.83 18.71
N SER A 219 3.24 5.69 17.93
CA SER A 219 2.53 6.88 18.43
C SER A 219 1.00 6.73 18.44
N TYR A 220 0.49 5.65 17.88
CA TYR A 220 -0.93 5.29 17.77
C TYR A 220 -1.06 3.79 17.50
N PRO A 221 -2.26 3.18 17.64
CA PRO A 221 -2.44 1.77 17.30
C PRO A 221 -2.20 1.52 15.81
N ILE A 222 -1.50 0.43 15.50
CA ILE A 222 -1.12 0.06 14.14
C ILE A 222 -1.61 -1.34 13.77
N TRP A 223 -2.03 -1.51 12.53
CA TRP A 223 -2.29 -2.78 11.88
C TRP A 223 -1.25 -2.98 10.79
N GLN A 224 -0.31 -3.87 11.02
CA GLN A 224 0.86 -4.08 10.17
C GLN A 224 1.19 -5.57 10.05
N SER A 225 2.17 -5.89 9.22
CA SER A 225 2.68 -7.24 9.07
C SER A 225 4.20 -7.25 8.93
N PHE A 226 4.83 -8.24 9.56
CA PHE A 226 6.19 -8.62 9.16
C PHE A 226 6.12 -9.58 7.99
N HIS A 227 6.90 -9.34 6.95
CA HIS A 227 6.91 -10.13 5.73
C HIS A 227 8.29 -10.70 5.43
N THR A 228 8.32 -11.77 4.63
CA THR A 228 9.53 -12.27 3.97
C THR A 228 9.21 -12.69 2.54
N HIS A 229 10.16 -12.49 1.64
CA HIS A 229 10.03 -12.92 0.24
C HIS A 229 10.70 -14.26 -0.05
N ASP A 230 11.41 -14.84 0.95
CA ASP A 230 12.27 -16.02 0.80
C ASP A 230 11.63 -17.32 1.31
N SER A 231 10.34 -17.28 1.69
CA SER A 231 9.65 -18.45 2.27
C SER A 231 9.58 -19.63 1.30
N LYS A 232 10.07 -20.79 1.75
CA LYS A 232 9.96 -22.10 1.06
C LYS A 232 8.79 -22.93 1.55
N VAL A 233 8.11 -22.52 2.62
CA VAL A 233 7.02 -23.27 3.29
C VAL A 233 5.64 -22.64 3.10
N GLY A 234 5.54 -21.56 2.30
CA GLY A 234 4.29 -20.84 2.07
C GLY A 234 3.76 -20.06 3.27
N PHE A 235 4.65 -19.76 4.24
CA PHE A 235 4.38 -18.85 5.35
C PHE A 235 5.29 -17.64 5.20
N ASP A 236 4.74 -16.51 4.81
CA ASP A 236 5.45 -15.31 4.39
C ASP A 236 5.07 -14.05 5.16
N ALA A 237 4.07 -14.11 6.07
CA ALA A 237 3.62 -12.96 6.82
C ALA A 237 3.23 -13.27 8.27
N ILE A 238 3.51 -12.33 9.17
CA ILE A 238 3.03 -12.27 10.55
C ILE A 238 2.21 -10.98 10.69
N PRO A 239 0.89 -11.00 10.37
CA PRO A 239 0.04 -9.85 10.58
C PRO A 239 -0.16 -9.60 12.08
N PHE A 240 -0.28 -8.34 12.48
CA PHE A 240 -0.55 -7.97 13.85
C PHE A 240 -1.28 -6.63 13.95
N PHE A 241 -2.05 -6.48 15.01
CA PHE A 241 -2.57 -5.21 15.49
C PHE A 241 -2.02 -4.94 16.87
N ALA A 242 -1.46 -3.78 17.11
CA ALA A 242 -0.86 -3.43 18.40
C ALA A 242 -1.21 -2.01 18.82
N ARG A 243 -1.47 -1.82 20.11
CA ARG A 243 -1.60 -0.52 20.76
C ARG A 243 -0.30 -0.13 21.45
N PRO A 244 0.00 1.17 21.57
CA PRO A 244 1.20 1.63 22.29
C PRO A 244 1.32 1.03 23.69
N GLY A 245 2.50 0.49 24.02
CA GLY A 245 2.81 -0.12 25.32
C GLY A 245 2.46 -1.60 25.46
N GLU A 246 1.89 -2.24 24.42
CA GLU A 246 1.47 -3.64 24.48
C GLU A 246 2.59 -4.64 24.18
N THR A 247 2.35 -5.87 24.64
CA THR A 247 3.09 -7.05 24.21
C THR A 247 2.15 -7.99 23.46
N ILE A 248 2.44 -8.24 22.20
CA ILE A 248 1.77 -9.23 21.37
C ILE A 248 2.59 -10.52 21.42
N ASP A 249 1.96 -11.60 21.84
CA ASP A 249 2.57 -12.94 21.91
C ASP A 249 1.93 -13.86 20.88
N ILE A 250 2.74 -14.47 19.99
CA ILE A 250 2.28 -15.20 18.82
C ILE A 250 2.91 -16.59 18.77
N THR A 251 2.09 -17.61 18.57
CA THR A 251 2.56 -18.96 18.22
C THR A 251 2.25 -19.21 16.76
N ILE A 252 3.26 -19.56 15.96
CA ILE A 252 3.12 -19.92 14.56
C ILE A 252 3.25 -21.42 14.44
N LYS A 253 2.21 -22.11 14.01
CA LYS A 253 2.15 -23.56 13.90
C LYS A 253 1.24 -24.01 12.76
N LYS A 254 1.34 -25.28 12.40
CA LYS A 254 0.49 -25.87 11.36
C LYS A 254 -0.96 -25.99 11.84
N ASN A 255 -1.88 -25.59 10.97
CA ASN A 255 -3.31 -25.86 11.14
C ASN A 255 -3.65 -27.31 10.75
N ALA A 256 -4.95 -27.67 10.78
CA ALA A 256 -5.44 -29.00 10.43
C ALA A 256 -5.13 -29.40 8.96
N GLN A 257 -4.93 -28.41 8.07
CA GLN A 257 -4.58 -28.60 6.65
C GLN A 257 -3.05 -28.66 6.43
N GLY A 258 -2.24 -28.54 7.48
CA GLY A 258 -0.79 -28.57 7.43
C GLY A 258 -0.13 -27.26 6.99
N LYS A 259 -0.89 -26.16 6.86
CA LYS A 259 -0.39 -24.81 6.58
C LYS A 259 0.00 -24.11 7.87
N TYR A 260 1.09 -23.35 7.84
CA TYR A 260 1.48 -22.49 8.98
C TYR A 260 0.54 -21.29 9.11
N GLU A 261 0.11 -21.01 10.34
CA GLU A 261 -0.77 -19.91 10.70
C GLU A 261 -0.34 -19.25 12.02
N CYS A 262 -0.68 -17.96 12.19
CA CYS A 262 -0.50 -17.22 13.43
C CYS A 262 -1.65 -17.52 14.40
N TYR A 263 -1.31 -17.77 15.66
CA TYR A 263 -2.23 -17.91 16.80
C TYR A 263 -1.82 -16.89 17.87
N TYR A 264 -2.70 -15.96 18.18
CA TYR A 264 -2.40 -14.88 19.11
C TYR A 264 -2.74 -15.29 20.54
N ASN A 265 -1.71 -15.34 21.39
CA ASN A 265 -1.84 -15.76 22.78
C ASN A 265 -2.29 -14.59 23.68
N SER A 266 -1.82 -13.37 23.38
CA SER A 266 -2.12 -12.14 24.13
C SER A 266 -1.97 -10.88 23.30
N GLY A 267 -2.47 -9.75 23.82
CA GLY A 267 -2.44 -8.42 23.20
C GLY A 267 -3.61 -8.17 22.25
N SER A 268 -3.72 -6.96 21.75
CA SER A 268 -4.85 -6.51 20.92
C SER A 268 -5.02 -7.30 19.62
N SER A 269 -3.96 -7.93 19.10
CA SER A 269 -4.07 -8.83 17.95
C SER A 269 -5.02 -10.00 18.20
N LYS A 270 -5.14 -10.46 19.44
CA LYS A 270 -6.09 -11.52 19.82
C LYS A 270 -7.54 -11.04 19.72
N ASP A 271 -7.80 -9.78 20.05
CA ASP A 271 -9.15 -9.20 20.03
C ASP A 271 -9.66 -9.00 18.60
N VAL A 272 -8.74 -8.89 17.63
CA VAL A 272 -9.03 -8.69 16.20
C VAL A 272 -8.54 -9.85 15.31
N GLU A 273 -8.38 -11.05 15.90
CA GLU A 273 -7.79 -12.21 15.21
C GLU A 273 -8.56 -12.60 13.94
N ARG A 274 -9.90 -12.47 13.92
CA ARG A 274 -10.72 -12.77 12.75
C ARG A 274 -10.42 -11.82 11.60
N LEU A 275 -10.26 -10.52 11.92
CA LEU A 275 -9.90 -9.50 10.95
C LEU A 275 -8.51 -9.76 10.37
N LEU A 276 -7.51 -10.06 11.23
CA LEU A 276 -6.12 -10.34 10.80
C LEU A 276 -5.99 -11.60 9.92
N LYS A 277 -6.94 -12.52 10.00
CA LYS A 277 -6.98 -13.76 9.21
C LYS A 277 -7.92 -13.70 8.01
N SER A 278 -8.60 -12.58 7.81
CA SER A 278 -9.54 -12.42 6.70
C SER A 278 -8.85 -11.95 5.44
N GLU A 279 -9.35 -12.42 4.31
CA GLU A 279 -9.07 -11.86 3.00
C GLU A 279 -10.13 -10.79 2.73
N HIS A 280 -9.75 -9.56 2.42
CA HIS A 280 -10.64 -8.43 2.27
C HIS A 280 -11.03 -8.24 0.79
N PRO A 281 -12.03 -8.97 0.28
CA PRO A 281 -12.36 -8.98 -1.16
C PRO A 281 -12.87 -7.64 -1.68
N TYR A 282 -13.30 -6.73 -0.81
CA TYR A 282 -13.70 -5.39 -1.19
C TYR A 282 -12.51 -4.51 -1.63
N GLN A 283 -11.28 -4.85 -1.24
CA GLN A 283 -10.08 -4.15 -1.69
C GLN A 283 -9.86 -4.29 -3.20
N ASP A 284 -10.24 -5.44 -3.78
CA ASP A 284 -10.12 -5.66 -5.23
C ASP A 284 -11.00 -4.72 -6.07
N LEU A 285 -12.04 -4.10 -5.48
CA LEU A 285 -12.86 -3.07 -6.13
C LEU A 285 -12.15 -1.74 -6.31
N LEU A 286 -11.15 -1.48 -5.47
CA LEU A 286 -10.45 -0.20 -5.43
C LEU A 286 -9.37 -0.11 -6.51
N PHE A 287 -8.82 -1.25 -6.93
CA PHE A 287 -7.84 -1.28 -8.00
C PHE A 287 -8.38 -0.74 -9.34
N PRO A 288 -9.57 -1.16 -9.83
CA PRO A 288 -10.18 -0.55 -11.03
C PRO A 288 -10.53 0.93 -10.87
N LEU A 289 -10.77 1.41 -9.65
CA LEU A 289 -11.00 2.83 -9.38
C LEU A 289 -9.69 3.62 -9.51
N ALA A 290 -8.62 3.17 -8.88
CA ALA A 290 -7.31 3.83 -8.90
C ALA A 290 -6.69 3.87 -10.31
N TYR A 291 -6.95 2.86 -11.13
CA TYR A 291 -6.43 2.73 -12.51
C TYR A 291 -7.52 2.93 -13.58
N PHE A 292 -8.54 3.72 -13.26
CA PHE A 292 -9.60 4.04 -14.23
C PHE A 292 -9.05 4.86 -15.40
N GLU A 293 -9.23 4.38 -16.65
CA GLU A 293 -8.70 5.00 -17.87
C GLU A 293 -9.60 6.10 -18.46
N GLY A 294 -10.72 6.44 -17.79
CA GLY A 294 -11.65 7.48 -18.23
C GLY A 294 -11.26 8.88 -17.77
N LYS A 295 -12.11 9.86 -18.08
CA LYS A 295 -11.89 11.28 -17.79
C LYS A 295 -12.17 11.64 -16.33
N PHE A 296 -11.59 12.76 -15.85
CA PHE A 296 -11.89 13.33 -14.54
C PHE A 296 -13.39 13.55 -14.31
N SER A 297 -14.14 14.00 -15.34
CA SER A 297 -15.58 14.21 -15.25
C SER A 297 -16.41 12.91 -15.11
N GLU A 298 -15.87 11.76 -15.46
CA GLU A 298 -16.53 10.45 -15.39
C GLU A 298 -16.23 9.75 -14.04
N MET A 299 -15.11 10.09 -13.42
CA MET A 299 -14.64 9.48 -12.18
C MET A 299 -15.67 9.53 -11.03
N PRO A 300 -16.43 10.63 -10.77
CA PRO A 300 -17.42 10.65 -9.70
C PRO A 300 -18.48 9.54 -9.81
N ALA A 301 -18.89 9.16 -11.02
CA ALA A 301 -19.86 8.08 -11.20
C ALA A 301 -19.27 6.70 -10.93
N VAL A 302 -18.01 6.49 -11.31
CA VAL A 302 -17.26 5.25 -11.00
C VAL A 302 -17.03 5.13 -9.50
N ALA A 303 -16.60 6.21 -8.86
CA ALA A 303 -16.40 6.27 -7.41
C ALA A 303 -17.69 6.00 -6.63
N GLU A 304 -18.85 6.52 -7.10
CA GLU A 304 -20.18 6.24 -6.52
C GLU A 304 -20.50 4.75 -6.56
N SER A 305 -20.38 4.14 -7.73
CA SER A 305 -20.66 2.71 -7.91
C SER A 305 -19.71 1.84 -7.06
N THR A 306 -18.44 2.19 -7.01
CA THR A 306 -17.46 1.51 -6.15
C THR A 306 -17.82 1.62 -4.68
N TRP A 307 -18.21 2.82 -4.22
CA TRP A 307 -18.66 3.08 -2.85
C TRP A 307 -19.82 2.18 -2.42
N GLU A 308 -20.87 2.09 -3.24
CA GLU A 308 -22.02 1.25 -2.94
C GLU A 308 -21.64 -0.23 -2.84
N ASN A 309 -20.84 -0.72 -3.79
CA ASN A 309 -20.43 -2.11 -3.84
C ASN A 309 -19.52 -2.48 -2.66
N MET A 310 -18.54 -1.64 -2.33
CA MET A 310 -17.61 -1.92 -1.24
C MET A 310 -18.29 -1.97 0.13
N LEU A 311 -19.23 -1.03 0.42
CA LEU A 311 -19.97 -1.05 1.68
C LEU A 311 -20.88 -2.29 1.78
N TYR A 312 -21.45 -2.70 0.66
CA TYR A 312 -22.26 -3.93 0.62
C TYR A 312 -21.40 -5.16 0.95
N LEU A 313 -20.23 -5.29 0.30
CA LEU A 313 -19.33 -6.42 0.51
C LEU A 313 -18.73 -6.44 1.91
N LEU A 314 -18.31 -5.28 2.43
CA LEU A 314 -17.82 -5.16 3.81
C LEU A 314 -18.88 -5.60 4.83
N ASN A 315 -20.12 -5.12 4.68
CA ASN A 315 -21.20 -5.48 5.60
C ASN A 315 -21.50 -7.00 5.59
N ASN A 316 -21.40 -7.63 4.40
CA ASN A 316 -21.56 -9.09 4.29
C ASN A 316 -20.39 -9.83 4.92
N GLU A 317 -19.14 -9.40 4.69
CA GLU A 317 -17.96 -10.00 5.32
C GLU A 317 -18.05 -9.92 6.84
N CYS A 318 -18.37 -8.74 7.40
CA CYS A 318 -18.51 -8.55 8.84
C CYS A 318 -19.56 -9.51 9.44
N ARG A 319 -20.68 -9.72 8.75
CA ARG A 319 -21.72 -10.65 9.15
C ARG A 319 -21.23 -12.10 9.08
N ASP A 320 -20.65 -12.52 7.97
CA ASP A 320 -20.31 -13.90 7.67
C ASP A 320 -19.10 -14.39 8.50
N LYS A 321 -18.18 -13.49 8.79
CA LYS A 321 -17.02 -13.72 9.68
C LYS A 321 -17.33 -13.46 11.16
N HIS A 322 -18.53 -12.97 11.48
CA HIS A 322 -18.96 -12.63 12.84
C HIS A 322 -18.02 -11.64 13.54
N TYR A 323 -17.67 -10.58 12.85
CA TYR A 323 -16.81 -9.53 13.40
C TYR A 323 -17.43 -8.90 14.66
N THR A 324 -16.59 -8.62 15.64
CA THR A 324 -16.97 -7.78 16.78
C THR A 324 -17.23 -6.34 16.32
N PRO A 325 -17.89 -5.50 17.12
CA PRO A 325 -18.01 -4.08 16.81
C PRO A 325 -16.67 -3.41 16.52
N PHE A 326 -15.62 -3.74 17.26
CA PHE A 326 -14.29 -3.17 17.04
C PHE A 326 -13.67 -3.63 15.72
N GLU A 327 -13.71 -4.94 15.41
CA GLU A 327 -13.24 -5.47 14.12
C GLU A 327 -14.00 -4.82 12.94
N THR A 328 -15.32 -4.63 13.07
CA THR A 328 -16.13 -3.97 12.03
C THR A 328 -15.71 -2.51 11.85
N GLN A 329 -15.47 -1.76 12.93
CA GLN A 329 -15.05 -0.36 12.84
C GLN A 329 -13.63 -0.22 12.27
N LEU A 330 -12.71 -1.13 12.59
CA LEU A 330 -11.37 -1.16 12.00
C LEU A 330 -11.42 -1.50 10.51
N ALA A 331 -12.19 -2.53 10.13
CA ALA A 331 -12.37 -2.89 8.71
C ALA A 331 -13.01 -1.76 7.90
N LEU A 332 -13.98 -1.05 8.49
CA LEU A 332 -14.57 0.13 7.86
C LEU A 332 -13.54 1.27 7.70
N ALA A 333 -12.75 1.54 8.73
CA ALA A 333 -11.75 2.60 8.69
C ALA A 333 -10.64 2.30 7.67
N ASP A 334 -10.19 1.03 7.58
CA ASP A 334 -9.24 0.56 6.58
C ASP A 334 -9.79 0.73 5.16
N LEU A 335 -11.01 0.27 4.92
CA LEU A 335 -11.70 0.43 3.64
C LEU A 335 -11.85 1.91 3.22
N LEU A 336 -12.18 2.81 4.17
CA LEU A 336 -12.30 4.23 3.89
C LEU A 336 -10.96 4.88 3.56
N THR A 337 -9.87 4.40 4.19
CA THR A 337 -8.50 4.81 3.88
C THR A 337 -8.16 4.43 2.45
N ASP A 338 -8.34 3.16 2.09
CA ASP A 338 -8.05 2.63 0.76
C ASP A 338 -8.91 3.29 -0.33
N TYR A 339 -10.20 3.56 -0.03
CA TYR A 339 -11.08 4.26 -0.97
C TYR A 339 -10.61 5.70 -1.25
N ALA A 340 -10.28 6.44 -0.20
CA ALA A 340 -9.80 7.81 -0.37
C ALA A 340 -8.47 7.86 -1.12
N GLU A 341 -7.56 6.91 -0.83
CA GLU A 341 -6.31 6.72 -1.56
C GLU A 341 -6.57 6.43 -3.04
N ALA A 342 -7.44 5.46 -3.36
CA ALA A 342 -7.75 5.07 -4.75
C ALA A 342 -8.31 6.24 -5.58
N VAL A 343 -9.16 7.10 -4.98
CA VAL A 343 -9.66 8.31 -5.62
C VAL A 343 -8.54 9.29 -5.97
N LEU A 344 -7.58 9.46 -5.07
CA LEU A 344 -6.44 10.37 -5.27
C LEU A 344 -5.34 9.73 -6.16
N ASP A 345 -5.17 8.42 -6.10
CA ASP A 345 -4.27 7.67 -6.99
C ASP A 345 -4.72 7.76 -8.44
N TYR A 346 -6.03 7.62 -8.70
CA TYR A 346 -6.58 7.87 -10.04
C TYR A 346 -6.13 9.23 -10.57
N ALA A 347 -6.29 10.29 -9.77
CA ALA A 347 -5.91 11.63 -10.20
C ALA A 347 -4.43 11.72 -10.54
N MET A 348 -3.57 11.13 -9.72
CA MET A 348 -2.13 11.14 -9.93
C MET A 348 -1.73 10.33 -11.18
N TYR A 349 -2.27 9.14 -11.38
CA TYR A 349 -1.95 8.30 -12.54
C TYR A 349 -2.49 8.92 -13.82
N HIS A 350 -3.73 9.42 -13.81
CA HIS A 350 -4.32 10.08 -14.97
C HIS A 350 -3.55 11.37 -15.38
N GLU A 351 -3.06 12.15 -14.40
CA GLU A 351 -2.14 13.26 -14.68
C GLU A 351 -0.87 12.79 -15.40
N MET A 352 -0.29 11.66 -14.97
CA MET A 352 0.92 11.10 -15.59
C MET A 352 0.65 10.68 -17.04
N ASP A 353 -0.52 10.12 -17.33
CA ASP A 353 -0.93 9.70 -18.67
C ASP A 353 -1.19 10.90 -19.60
N LEU A 354 -1.55 12.06 -19.04
CA LEU A 354 -1.73 13.32 -19.79
C LEU A 354 -0.42 14.04 -20.12
N MET A 355 0.72 13.55 -19.61
CA MET A 355 2.04 14.13 -19.81
C MET A 355 2.96 13.20 -20.58
N LYS A 356 3.75 13.79 -21.49
CA LYS A 356 4.93 13.16 -22.04
C LYS A 356 6.16 13.92 -21.58
N GLN A 357 7.07 13.23 -20.90
CA GLN A 357 8.34 13.81 -20.48
C GLN A 357 9.49 13.30 -21.35
N GLU A 358 10.32 14.21 -21.80
CA GLU A 358 11.51 13.90 -22.58
C GLU A 358 12.74 14.59 -21.97
N LEU A 359 13.80 13.82 -21.71
CA LEU A 359 15.06 14.36 -21.21
C LEU A 359 15.93 14.78 -22.39
N ARG A 360 16.17 16.10 -22.57
CA ARG A 360 17.06 16.66 -23.58
C ARG A 360 18.14 17.48 -22.90
N ASN A 361 19.43 17.14 -23.15
CA ASN A 361 20.58 17.86 -22.58
C ASN A 361 20.54 18.02 -21.05
N GLY A 362 20.02 17.01 -20.31
CA GLY A 362 19.89 17.07 -18.86
C GLY A 362 18.72 17.89 -18.32
N ILE A 363 17.83 18.39 -19.21
CA ILE A 363 16.62 19.14 -18.88
C ILE A 363 15.39 18.33 -19.28
N TYR A 364 14.43 18.17 -18.37
CA TYR A 364 13.14 17.57 -18.67
C TYR A 364 12.21 18.57 -19.37
N TYR A 365 11.73 18.18 -20.54
CA TYR A 365 10.67 18.88 -21.26
C TYR A 365 9.37 18.10 -21.08
N THR A 366 8.33 18.79 -20.67
CA THR A 366 7.01 18.20 -20.48
C THR A 366 6.07 18.71 -21.55
N GLU A 367 5.48 17.80 -22.32
CA GLU A 367 4.41 18.06 -23.28
C GLU A 367 3.08 17.61 -22.68
N ILE A 368 2.08 18.47 -22.68
CA ILE A 368 0.71 18.15 -22.27
C ILE A 368 -0.05 17.62 -23.47
N LEU A 369 -0.53 16.38 -23.39
CA LEU A 369 -1.16 15.67 -24.50
C LEU A 369 -2.62 16.10 -24.73
N ASP A 370 -3.35 16.44 -23.65
CA ASP A 370 -4.72 16.99 -23.69
C ASP A 370 -4.83 18.15 -22.70
N SER A 371 -4.85 19.37 -23.20
CA SER A 371 -4.89 20.58 -22.37
C SER A 371 -6.25 20.80 -21.69
N VAL A 372 -7.34 20.29 -22.27
CA VAL A 372 -8.69 20.43 -21.69
C VAL A 372 -8.80 19.51 -20.47
N GLU A 373 -8.45 18.24 -20.65
CA GLU A 373 -8.46 17.26 -19.57
C GLU A 373 -7.42 17.61 -18.48
N TRP A 374 -6.25 18.12 -18.89
CA TRP A 374 -5.23 18.62 -17.96
C TRP A 374 -5.75 19.70 -17.01
N ASN A 375 -6.64 20.57 -17.46
CA ASN A 375 -7.22 21.62 -16.62
C ASN A 375 -8.22 21.06 -15.61
N GLU A 376 -8.90 19.94 -15.93
CA GLU A 376 -9.86 19.28 -15.04
C GLU A 376 -9.20 18.66 -13.79
N ARG A 377 -7.88 18.39 -13.79
CA ARG A 377 -7.14 17.86 -12.64
C ARG A 377 -7.22 18.75 -11.38
N SER A 378 -7.53 20.04 -11.55
CA SER A 378 -7.65 21.02 -10.47
C SER A 378 -9.10 21.28 -10.06
N ASN A 379 -10.07 20.67 -10.73
CA ASN A 379 -11.49 20.89 -10.48
C ASN A 379 -11.93 20.09 -9.26
N MET A 380 -12.12 20.78 -8.11
CA MET A 380 -12.54 20.16 -6.83
C MET A 380 -13.85 19.36 -6.96
N ASN A 381 -14.72 19.67 -7.94
CA ASN A 381 -15.97 18.93 -8.14
C ASN A 381 -15.74 17.48 -8.56
N ASN A 382 -14.61 17.16 -9.19
CA ASN A 382 -14.26 15.81 -9.60
C ASN A 382 -13.92 14.91 -8.39
N PHE A 383 -13.69 15.50 -7.20
CA PHE A 383 -13.32 14.81 -5.97
C PHE A 383 -14.44 14.77 -4.91
N LYS A 384 -15.69 15.13 -5.26
CA LYS A 384 -16.81 15.14 -4.31
C LYS A 384 -17.10 13.79 -3.64
N SER A 385 -16.64 12.70 -4.23
CA SER A 385 -16.71 11.36 -3.62
C SER A 385 -15.97 11.28 -2.29
N LEU A 386 -14.92 12.09 -2.06
CA LEU A 386 -14.20 12.20 -0.80
C LEU A 386 -15.02 12.83 0.33
N HIS A 387 -16.07 13.61 0.03
CA HIS A 387 -16.91 14.26 1.05
C HIS A 387 -17.69 13.28 1.95
N ARG A 388 -17.66 11.99 1.62
CA ARG A 388 -18.30 10.91 2.39
C ARG A 388 -17.38 10.27 3.41
N VAL A 389 -16.08 10.52 3.30
CA VAL A 389 -15.05 9.95 4.18
C VAL A 389 -14.92 10.83 5.41
N ASP A 390 -15.02 10.22 6.59
CA ASP A 390 -14.74 10.89 7.86
C ASP A 390 -13.24 10.93 8.14
N PHE A 391 -12.59 11.98 7.67
CA PHE A 391 -11.15 12.21 7.85
C PHE A 391 -10.74 12.60 9.28
N ASP A 392 -11.70 12.72 10.20
CA ASP A 392 -11.44 12.86 11.64
C ASP A 392 -11.40 11.52 12.39
N ASN A 393 -11.77 10.42 11.72
CA ASN A 393 -11.78 9.11 12.33
C ASN A 393 -10.37 8.61 12.65
N PRO A 394 -9.95 8.55 13.94
CA PRO A 394 -8.59 8.16 14.29
C PRO A 394 -8.30 6.67 14.05
N LEU A 395 -9.32 5.83 13.84
CA LEU A 395 -9.13 4.43 13.46
C LEU A 395 -8.46 4.28 12.10
N MET A 396 -8.61 5.25 11.19
CA MET A 396 -7.98 5.23 9.87
C MET A 396 -6.44 5.19 9.97
N LEU A 397 -5.85 5.82 11.01
CA LEU A 397 -4.40 5.77 11.20
C LEU A 397 -3.87 4.34 11.42
N SER A 398 -4.73 3.43 11.90
CA SER A 398 -4.32 2.03 12.08
C SER A 398 -4.11 1.28 10.76
N SER A 399 -4.71 1.74 9.66
CA SER A 399 -4.53 1.15 8.32
C SER A 399 -3.07 1.20 7.88
N SER A 400 -2.58 0.12 7.29
CA SER A 400 -1.23 0.06 6.71
C SER A 400 -1.03 1.05 5.55
N ASN A 401 -2.12 1.47 4.91
CA ASN A 401 -2.09 2.40 3.77
C ASN A 401 -2.30 3.88 4.17
N TYR A 402 -2.47 4.17 5.47
CA TYR A 402 -2.73 5.55 5.88
C TYR A 402 -1.60 6.53 5.53
N SER A 403 -0.35 6.09 5.57
CA SER A 403 0.79 6.93 5.17
C SER A 403 0.76 7.27 3.67
N HIS A 404 0.30 6.34 2.83
CA HIS A 404 0.11 6.57 1.40
C HIS A 404 -1.02 7.57 1.16
N LEU A 405 -2.18 7.38 1.81
CA LEU A 405 -3.28 8.35 1.75
C LEU A 405 -2.81 9.75 2.21
N LEU A 406 -2.07 9.83 3.32
CA LEU A 406 -1.52 11.08 3.83
C LEU A 406 -0.63 11.77 2.78
N ASN A 407 0.24 11.02 2.10
CA ASN A 407 1.06 11.53 1.01
C ASN A 407 0.19 12.06 -0.15
N ARG A 408 -0.86 11.33 -0.55
CA ARG A 408 -1.77 11.78 -1.61
C ARG A 408 -2.51 13.06 -1.23
N VAL A 409 -2.97 13.19 0.01
CA VAL A 409 -3.62 14.39 0.52
C VAL A 409 -2.64 15.58 0.57
N GLN A 410 -1.43 15.36 1.09
CA GLN A 410 -0.40 16.39 1.21
C GLN A 410 -0.02 16.98 -0.16
N TYR A 411 0.08 16.13 -1.19
CA TYR A 411 0.50 16.52 -2.53
C TYR A 411 -0.63 16.59 -3.56
N ALA A 412 -1.90 16.59 -3.12
CA ALA A 412 -3.06 16.64 -4.01
C ALA A 412 -3.01 17.84 -4.96
N THR A 413 -2.98 17.58 -6.26
CA THR A 413 -2.89 18.63 -7.30
C THR A 413 -3.97 19.70 -7.19
N PRO A 414 -5.27 19.39 -6.93
CA PRO A 414 -6.28 20.42 -6.77
C PRO A 414 -5.97 21.39 -5.63
N VAL A 415 -5.44 20.89 -4.50
CA VAL A 415 -5.04 21.74 -3.37
C VAL A 415 -3.83 22.58 -3.71
N ARG A 416 -2.79 21.99 -4.28
CA ARG A 416 -1.57 22.72 -4.68
C ARG A 416 -1.90 23.82 -5.68
N ASN A 417 -2.70 23.54 -6.68
CA ASN A 417 -3.10 24.53 -7.67
C ASN A 417 -3.99 25.63 -7.07
N PHE A 418 -4.86 25.29 -6.10
CA PHE A 418 -5.63 26.28 -5.34
C PHE A 418 -4.68 27.23 -4.56
N VAL A 419 -3.71 26.69 -3.86
CA VAL A 419 -2.70 27.47 -3.10
C VAL A 419 -1.94 28.41 -4.04
N TYR A 420 -1.44 27.92 -5.16
CA TYR A 420 -0.67 28.71 -6.13
C TYR A 420 -1.53 29.81 -6.78
N LYS A 421 -2.74 29.51 -7.22
CA LYS A 421 -3.63 30.47 -7.88
C LYS A 421 -4.10 31.57 -6.91
N THR A 422 -4.47 31.19 -5.69
CA THR A 422 -4.99 32.14 -4.67
C THR A 422 -3.88 32.96 -4.04
N GLY A 423 -2.68 32.39 -3.97
CA GLY A 423 -1.54 33.07 -3.38
C GLY A 423 -0.77 33.97 -4.34
N ALA A 424 -0.94 33.84 -5.65
CA ALA A 424 -0.29 34.70 -6.63
C ALA A 424 -0.79 36.14 -6.50
N SER A 425 0.12 37.11 -6.69
CA SER A 425 -0.29 38.53 -6.79
C SER A 425 -0.96 38.77 -8.13
N GLU A 426 -2.00 39.61 -8.17
CA GLU A 426 -2.81 39.91 -9.36
C GLU A 426 -2.02 40.40 -10.59
N ASP A 427 -0.75 40.81 -10.41
CA ASP A 427 0.06 41.43 -11.47
C ASP A 427 1.04 40.49 -12.20
N LYS A 428 1.02 39.17 -11.94
CA LYS A 428 1.98 38.24 -12.57
C LYS A 428 1.26 37.06 -13.24
N GLU A 429 1.34 37.01 -14.57
CA GLU A 429 0.82 35.91 -15.41
C GLU A 429 1.53 34.57 -15.20
N GLU A 430 2.71 34.55 -14.55
CA GLU A 430 3.43 33.32 -14.19
C GLU A 430 3.26 33.03 -12.70
N VAL A 431 2.96 31.75 -12.40
CA VAL A 431 2.98 31.19 -11.04
C VAL A 431 4.39 31.34 -10.48
N MET A 432 4.68 32.48 -9.90
CA MET A 432 5.93 32.64 -9.18
C MET A 432 5.89 31.82 -7.90
N PHE A 433 6.87 30.96 -7.75
CA PHE A 433 7.25 30.46 -6.44
C PHE A 433 7.30 31.64 -5.47
N TYR A 434 6.57 31.55 -4.37
CA TYR A 434 6.65 32.58 -3.35
C TYR A 434 8.09 32.81 -2.98
N GLU A 435 8.49 34.06 -2.87
CA GLU A 435 9.71 34.41 -2.19
C GLU A 435 9.68 33.70 -0.82
N ALA A 436 10.73 32.96 -0.50
CA ALA A 436 10.79 32.26 0.77
C ALA A 436 10.86 33.30 1.91
N THR A 437 9.76 33.51 2.60
CA THR A 437 9.59 34.38 3.75
C THR A 437 8.68 33.73 4.78
N ILE A 438 8.81 34.12 6.05
CA ILE A 438 7.93 33.64 7.13
C ILE A 438 6.45 33.88 6.79
N GLU A 439 6.13 35.09 6.28
CA GLU A 439 4.76 35.48 5.92
C GLU A 439 4.19 34.53 4.82
N ASN A 440 4.99 34.25 3.80
CA ASN A 440 4.59 33.33 2.72
C ASN A 440 4.44 31.89 3.19
N GLU A 441 5.27 31.41 4.10
CA GLU A 441 5.12 30.08 4.71
C GLU A 441 3.81 29.96 5.50
N VAL A 442 3.48 30.98 6.31
CA VAL A 442 2.22 31.05 7.06
C VAL A 442 1.02 31.14 6.12
N LYS A 443 1.10 31.96 5.07
CA LYS A 443 0.03 32.08 4.05
C LYS A 443 -0.18 30.77 3.31
N ARG A 444 0.89 30.08 2.91
CA ARG A 444 0.83 28.76 2.26
C ARG A 444 0.11 27.75 3.14
N MET A 445 0.47 27.67 4.43
CA MET A 445 -0.21 26.79 5.39
C MET A 445 -1.71 27.10 5.48
N GLN A 446 -2.10 28.37 5.59
CA GLN A 446 -3.50 28.79 5.69
C GLN A 446 -4.30 28.41 4.44
N LEU A 447 -3.74 28.65 3.24
CA LEU A 447 -4.37 28.29 1.97
C LEU A 447 -4.44 26.78 1.77
N SER A 448 -3.45 26.01 2.24
CA SER A 448 -3.50 24.54 2.22
C SER A 448 -4.70 24.01 3.01
N TYR A 449 -4.93 24.52 4.23
CA TYR A 449 -6.11 24.14 5.00
C TYR A 449 -7.43 24.48 4.29
N GLU A 450 -7.50 25.65 3.65
CA GLU A 450 -8.68 26.02 2.87
C GLU A 450 -8.88 25.08 1.67
N GLY A 451 -7.82 24.73 0.96
CA GLY A 451 -7.85 23.78 -0.14
C GLY A 451 -8.27 22.38 0.32
N TRP A 452 -7.74 21.88 1.45
CA TRP A 452 -8.14 20.58 2.00
C TRP A 452 -9.60 20.56 2.47
N ARG A 453 -10.11 21.64 3.09
CA ARG A 453 -11.54 21.74 3.43
C ARG A 453 -12.43 21.65 2.18
N GLN A 454 -12.05 22.30 1.08
CA GLN A 454 -12.79 22.21 -0.19
C GLN A 454 -12.70 20.79 -0.79
N LEU A 455 -11.50 20.18 -0.81
CA LEU A 455 -11.28 18.84 -1.36
C LEU A 455 -12.10 17.78 -0.60
N MET A 456 -12.16 17.89 0.73
CA MET A 456 -12.79 16.89 1.61
C MET A 456 -14.24 17.26 1.98
N GLY A 457 -14.73 18.44 1.58
CA GLY A 457 -16.10 18.89 1.85
C GLY A 457 -16.42 19.14 3.32
N CYS A 458 -15.44 19.56 4.12
CA CYS A 458 -15.62 19.87 5.54
C CYS A 458 -15.47 21.38 5.83
N ASP A 459 -15.95 21.83 6.98
CA ASP A 459 -15.93 23.22 7.42
C ASP A 459 -14.85 23.52 8.48
N HIS A 460 -14.07 22.50 8.85
CA HIS A 460 -13.03 22.58 9.86
C HIS A 460 -11.74 21.88 9.39
N ASP A 461 -10.67 22.06 10.15
CA ASP A 461 -9.37 21.45 9.88
C ASP A 461 -9.35 20.03 10.48
N ASN A 462 -9.71 19.06 9.66
CA ASN A 462 -9.79 17.66 10.06
C ASN A 462 -8.43 17.03 10.42
N LEU A 463 -8.46 15.84 10.98
CA LEU A 463 -7.26 15.18 11.53
C LEU A 463 -6.17 14.98 10.47
N ILE A 464 -6.52 14.51 9.25
CA ILE A 464 -5.52 14.26 8.21
C ILE A 464 -4.88 15.56 7.70
N ALA A 465 -5.62 16.67 7.62
CA ALA A 465 -5.07 17.98 7.25
C ALA A 465 -4.09 18.49 8.30
N GLN A 466 -4.40 18.30 9.59
CA GLN A 466 -3.48 18.64 10.68
C GLN A 466 -2.20 17.80 10.65
N ILE A 467 -2.31 16.49 10.39
CA ILE A 467 -1.14 15.59 10.24
C ILE A 467 -0.34 15.97 8.99
N SER A 468 -0.99 16.30 7.86
CA SER A 468 -0.31 16.79 6.65
C SER A 468 0.52 18.04 6.94
N THR A 469 -0.04 19.01 7.69
CA THR A 469 0.68 20.22 8.10
C THR A 469 1.86 19.89 9.03
N HIS A 470 1.71 18.91 9.94
CA HIS A 470 2.80 18.45 10.79
C HIS A 470 3.94 17.80 9.96
N LYS A 471 3.62 17.01 8.94
CA LYS A 471 4.61 16.46 7.99
C LYS A 471 5.31 17.57 7.22
N ASP A 472 4.59 18.60 6.75
CA ASP A 472 5.18 19.78 6.09
C ASP A 472 6.14 20.51 7.02
N PHE A 473 5.77 20.71 8.30
CA PHE A 473 6.65 21.29 9.31
C PHE A 473 7.95 20.49 9.47
N MET A 474 7.85 19.17 9.61
CA MET A 474 9.03 18.29 9.74
C MET A 474 9.90 18.31 8.49
N THR A 475 9.30 18.35 7.31
CA THR A 475 10.01 18.36 6.02
C THR A 475 10.77 19.66 5.83
N SER A 476 10.16 20.80 6.15
CA SER A 476 10.73 22.14 5.98
C SER A 476 11.64 22.57 7.15
N PHE A 477 11.73 21.79 8.21
CA PHE A 477 12.42 22.14 9.45
C PHE A 477 13.86 22.61 9.24
N ASN A 478 14.65 21.85 8.48
CA ASN A 478 16.05 22.17 8.27
C ASN A 478 16.24 23.46 7.46
N ASP A 479 15.41 23.70 6.46
CA ASP A 479 15.44 24.91 5.63
C ASP A 479 15.08 26.13 6.49
N TRP A 480 14.04 26.04 7.30
CA TRP A 480 13.64 27.12 8.21
C TRP A 480 14.67 27.39 9.31
N ARG A 481 15.34 26.33 9.80
CA ARG A 481 16.44 26.46 10.76
C ARG A 481 17.65 27.17 10.15
N GLN A 482 18.03 26.83 8.90
CA GLN A 482 19.12 27.49 8.19
C GLN A 482 18.82 28.95 7.90
N ASN A 483 17.57 29.30 7.63
CA ASN A 483 17.11 30.69 7.43
C ASN A 483 16.86 31.45 8.71
N GLY A 484 16.96 30.83 9.89
CA GLY A 484 16.72 31.45 11.19
C GLY A 484 15.22 31.68 11.50
N TRP A 485 14.31 30.99 10.83
CA TRP A 485 12.85 31.19 10.96
C TRP A 485 12.17 30.20 11.90
N ILE A 486 12.84 29.11 12.23
CA ILE A 486 12.23 27.97 12.93
C ILE A 486 11.65 28.37 14.31
N ASP A 487 12.32 29.28 15.05
CA ASP A 487 11.87 29.70 16.37
C ASP A 487 10.57 30.52 16.30
N GLU A 488 10.35 31.27 15.22
CA GLU A 488 9.11 32.03 14.98
C GLU A 488 8.00 31.15 14.39
N LEU A 489 8.31 30.24 13.43
CA LEU A 489 7.32 29.39 12.77
C LEU A 489 6.80 28.29 13.69
N THR A 490 7.63 27.73 14.58
CA THR A 490 7.21 26.63 15.47
C THR A 490 5.94 26.95 16.27
N PRO A 491 5.85 28.05 17.03
CA PRO A 491 4.63 28.37 17.78
C PRO A 491 3.43 28.68 16.87
N ILE A 492 3.65 29.24 15.67
CA ILE A 492 2.58 29.51 14.71
C ILE A 492 1.95 28.19 14.23
N PHE A 493 2.77 27.22 13.82
CA PHE A 493 2.30 25.92 13.41
C PHE A 493 1.67 25.14 14.57
N ALA A 494 2.33 25.06 15.73
CA ALA A 494 1.84 24.37 16.91
C ALA A 494 0.46 24.88 17.37
N ASN A 495 0.25 26.20 17.38
CA ASN A 495 -1.02 26.82 17.77
C ASN A 495 -2.13 26.62 16.72
N ARG A 496 -1.82 26.23 15.51
CA ARG A 496 -2.81 25.95 14.46
C ARG A 496 -3.56 24.64 14.69
N TYR A 497 -2.92 23.66 15.34
CA TYR A 497 -3.53 22.35 15.55
C TYR A 497 -4.61 22.37 16.63
N ALA A 498 -5.81 21.92 16.26
CA ALA A 498 -6.88 21.67 17.22
C ALA A 498 -6.58 20.41 18.08
N ASN A 499 -5.90 19.42 17.47
CA ASN A 499 -5.48 18.21 18.16
C ASN A 499 -4.26 18.48 19.06
N ALA A 500 -4.44 18.30 20.37
CA ALA A 500 -3.40 18.55 21.38
C ALA A 500 -2.18 17.63 21.22
N TYR A 501 -2.37 16.40 20.75
CA TYR A 501 -1.28 15.45 20.54
C TYR A 501 -0.37 15.87 19.37
N ILE A 502 -0.94 16.34 18.26
CA ILE A 502 -0.17 16.84 17.11
C ILE A 502 0.65 18.07 17.55
N ARG A 503 0.04 18.99 18.31
CA ARG A 503 0.75 20.14 18.89
C ARG A 503 1.96 19.69 19.71
N GLN A 504 1.74 18.78 20.65
CA GLN A 504 2.79 18.21 21.49
C GLN A 504 3.91 17.57 20.66
N LYS A 505 3.56 16.80 19.63
CA LYS A 505 4.54 16.17 18.73
C LYS A 505 5.38 17.19 17.97
N THR A 506 4.77 18.27 17.49
CA THR A 506 5.48 19.36 16.81
C THR A 506 6.48 20.04 17.74
N GLU A 507 6.07 20.38 18.98
CA GLU A 507 6.93 20.98 19.99
C GLU A 507 8.08 20.03 20.38
N GLN A 508 7.79 18.73 20.61
CA GLN A 508 8.81 17.73 20.93
C GLN A 508 9.80 17.51 19.78
N TYR A 509 9.33 17.54 18.53
CA TYR A 509 10.20 17.44 17.35
C TYR A 509 11.16 18.63 17.30
N TYR A 510 10.64 19.86 17.48
CA TYR A 510 11.46 21.07 17.55
C TYR A 510 12.51 20.97 18.67
N GLU A 511 12.10 20.65 19.91
CA GLU A 511 13.02 20.55 21.05
C GLU A 511 14.12 19.52 20.82
N ARG A 512 13.76 18.33 20.31
CA ARG A 512 14.69 17.24 19.99
C ARG A 512 15.71 17.66 18.94
N LYS A 513 15.27 18.28 17.84
CA LYS A 513 16.14 18.73 16.75
C LYS A 513 17.04 19.91 17.17
N MET A 514 16.55 20.83 17.99
CA MET A 514 17.35 21.94 18.51
C MET A 514 18.36 21.51 19.60
N ALA A 515 18.04 20.44 20.34
CA ALA A 515 18.97 19.85 21.32
C ALA A 515 20.11 19.08 20.67
N GLN A 516 19.97 18.64 19.40
CA GLN A 516 20.99 17.90 18.69
C GLN A 516 22.16 18.80 18.26
N LYS A 517 23.19 18.89 19.13
CA LYS A 517 24.36 19.76 18.90
C LYS A 517 25.47 19.08 18.11
N GLU A 518 25.60 17.75 18.24
CA GLU A 518 26.63 16.99 17.51
C GLU A 518 26.34 16.95 16.02
N LEU A 519 27.33 17.29 15.22
CA LEU A 519 27.25 17.33 13.75
C LEU A 519 27.49 15.97 13.09
N SER A 520 27.99 15.01 13.85
CA SER A 520 28.14 13.62 13.41
C SER A 520 28.06 12.67 14.61
N THR A 521 27.57 11.45 14.37
CA THR A 521 27.41 10.39 15.38
C THR A 521 28.17 9.12 14.99
N ALA A 522 28.71 8.42 15.98
CA ALA A 522 29.34 7.13 15.76
C ALA A 522 28.27 6.10 15.33
N LEU A 523 28.62 5.20 14.44
CA LEU A 523 27.80 4.04 14.09
C LEU A 523 27.73 3.07 15.27
N PRO A 524 26.57 2.39 15.50
CA PRO A 524 26.42 1.45 16.60
C PRO A 524 27.40 0.27 16.47
N GLU A 525 27.93 -0.19 17.61
CA GLU A 525 28.75 -1.41 17.67
C GLU A 525 27.86 -2.67 17.52
N ASN A 526 28.44 -3.76 17.07
CA ASN A 526 27.76 -5.06 16.90
C ASN A 526 26.49 -4.99 16.02
N ASN A 527 26.57 -4.21 14.95
CA ASN A 527 25.48 -4.05 13.97
C ASN A 527 26.00 -4.37 12.57
N VAL A 528 25.43 -5.37 11.92
CA VAL A 528 25.88 -5.90 10.62
C VAL A 528 25.87 -4.83 9.52
N ALA A 529 24.83 -3.98 9.49
CA ALA A 529 24.75 -2.88 8.53
C ALA A 529 25.85 -1.84 8.79
N ALA A 530 26.06 -1.48 10.05
CA ALA A 530 27.14 -0.57 10.44
C ALA A 530 28.54 -1.14 10.11
N ASP A 531 28.74 -2.45 10.28
CA ASP A 531 30.00 -3.12 9.96
C ASP A 531 30.28 -3.10 8.46
N LEU A 532 29.25 -3.24 7.60
CA LEU A 532 29.40 -3.06 6.17
C LEU A 532 29.88 -1.63 5.84
N ILE A 533 29.27 -0.60 6.43
CA ILE A 533 29.69 0.79 6.20
C ILE A 533 31.13 1.02 6.66
N ARG A 534 31.53 0.49 7.84
CA ARG A 534 32.92 0.56 8.32
C ARG A 534 33.89 -0.12 7.36
N SER A 535 33.52 -1.29 6.81
CA SER A 535 34.35 -2.01 5.83
C SER A 535 34.54 -1.21 4.54
N ILE A 536 33.51 -0.50 4.09
CA ILE A 536 33.57 0.41 2.93
C ILE A 536 34.48 1.59 3.25
N SER A 537 34.28 2.26 4.39
CA SER A 537 35.08 3.41 4.81
C SER A 537 36.56 3.08 4.92
N ALA A 538 36.89 1.90 5.43
CA ALA A 538 38.26 1.44 5.58
C ALA A 538 39.04 1.31 4.23
N LYS A 539 38.32 1.13 3.11
CA LYS A 539 38.92 1.11 1.76
C LYS A 539 39.36 2.51 1.30
N TYR A 540 38.78 3.57 1.89
CA TYR A 540 38.95 4.98 1.46
C TYR A 540 39.40 5.88 2.62
N PRO A 541 40.54 5.61 3.25
CA PRO A 541 40.97 6.36 4.43
C PRO A 541 41.12 7.86 4.13
N GLY A 542 40.68 8.70 5.05
CA GLY A 542 40.79 10.15 4.94
C GLY A 542 39.72 10.81 4.02
N ARG A 543 38.82 10.05 3.43
CA ARG A 543 37.80 10.58 2.55
C ARG A 543 36.42 10.60 3.23
N TYR A 544 35.61 11.62 2.92
CA TYR A 544 34.19 11.55 3.15
C TYR A 544 33.57 10.46 2.28
N LEU A 545 32.49 9.85 2.73
CA LEU A 545 31.68 8.95 1.90
C LEU A 545 30.31 9.57 1.67
N MET A 546 29.82 9.52 0.43
CA MET A 546 28.42 9.67 0.09
C MET A 546 27.91 8.32 -0.41
N ILE A 547 26.94 7.76 0.30
CA ILE A 547 26.29 6.50 -0.07
C ILE A 547 24.95 6.82 -0.71
N ASP A 548 24.75 6.29 -1.93
CA ASP A 548 23.50 6.36 -2.68
C ASP A 548 22.82 4.99 -2.61
N PHE A 549 21.68 4.91 -1.89
CA PHE A 549 20.85 3.72 -1.84
C PHE A 549 19.85 3.76 -2.99
N TRP A 550 19.91 2.75 -3.85
CA TRP A 550 19.15 2.70 -5.09
C TRP A 550 18.69 1.27 -5.44
N GLY A 551 17.88 1.13 -6.49
CA GLY A 551 17.44 -0.18 -6.98
C GLY A 551 17.03 -0.14 -8.45
N MET A 552 17.06 -1.30 -9.14
CA MET A 552 16.70 -1.42 -10.56
C MET A 552 15.25 -1.04 -10.84
N GLY A 553 14.33 -1.27 -9.89
CA GLY A 553 12.92 -0.88 -9.97
C GLY A 553 12.66 0.62 -9.72
N CYS A 554 13.66 1.36 -9.21
CA CYS A 554 13.52 2.76 -8.85
C CYS A 554 13.78 3.68 -10.06
N GLY A 555 12.74 4.19 -10.68
CA GLY A 555 12.83 5.15 -11.80
C GLY A 555 13.58 6.44 -11.45
N PRO A 556 13.21 7.15 -10.35
CA PRO A 556 13.90 8.35 -9.89
C PRO A 556 15.40 8.12 -9.61
N CYS A 557 15.76 6.97 -8.99
CA CYS A 557 17.16 6.63 -8.73
C CYS A 557 17.96 6.53 -10.04
N ARG A 558 17.46 5.77 -11.01
CA ARG A 558 18.11 5.62 -12.31
C ARG A 558 18.22 6.94 -13.07
N SER A 559 17.18 7.78 -12.98
CA SER A 559 17.20 9.12 -13.56
C SER A 559 18.28 9.99 -12.93
N ALA A 560 18.39 10.01 -11.60
CA ALA A 560 19.44 10.74 -10.88
C ALA A 560 20.85 10.24 -11.26
N ILE A 561 21.05 8.93 -11.33
CA ILE A 561 22.32 8.31 -11.77
C ILE A 561 22.65 8.73 -13.21
N GLN A 562 21.72 8.67 -14.13
CA GLN A 562 21.93 9.00 -15.55
C GLN A 562 22.25 10.47 -15.74
N SER A 563 21.45 11.36 -15.16
CA SER A 563 21.60 12.82 -15.30
C SER A 563 22.87 13.36 -14.64
N SER A 564 23.39 12.70 -13.60
CA SER A 564 24.61 13.12 -12.88
C SER A 564 25.92 12.56 -13.42
N LYS A 565 25.91 11.79 -14.52
CA LYS A 565 27.08 11.07 -15.03
C LYS A 565 28.35 11.94 -15.18
N ASP A 566 28.23 13.10 -15.80
CA ASP A 566 29.39 13.99 -16.01
C ASP A 566 29.92 14.57 -14.69
N LEU A 567 29.06 14.87 -13.76
CA LEU A 567 29.41 15.33 -12.43
C LEU A 567 30.10 14.21 -11.65
N ARG A 568 29.55 12.99 -11.66
CA ARG A 568 30.12 11.82 -10.96
C ARG A 568 31.51 11.47 -11.50
N THR A 569 31.73 11.57 -12.81
CA THR A 569 33.06 11.38 -13.41
C THR A 569 34.08 12.40 -12.88
N LYS A 570 33.66 13.62 -12.53
CA LYS A 570 34.53 14.62 -11.88
C LYS A 570 34.77 14.27 -10.42
N ILE A 571 33.73 13.83 -9.71
CA ILE A 571 33.82 13.45 -8.29
C ILE A 571 34.73 12.21 -8.11
N ALA A 572 34.65 11.22 -9.02
CA ALA A 572 35.49 10.02 -8.97
C ALA A 572 37.00 10.30 -8.98
N LYS A 573 37.42 11.46 -9.51
CA LYS A 573 38.82 11.91 -9.54
C LYS A 573 39.27 12.63 -8.27
N ARG A 574 38.37 12.86 -7.32
CA ARG A 574 38.67 13.57 -6.06
C ARG A 574 39.32 12.60 -5.06
N ASP A 575 40.13 13.17 -4.20
CA ASP A 575 40.79 12.44 -3.09
C ASP A 575 40.17 12.74 -1.71
N ASP A 576 39.19 13.65 -1.66
CA ASP A 576 38.57 14.12 -0.43
C ASP A 576 37.17 13.49 -0.18
N ILE A 577 36.57 12.88 -1.20
CA ILE A 577 35.24 12.22 -1.11
C ILE A 577 35.18 11.00 -2.02
N LYS A 578 34.39 9.99 -1.63
CA LYS A 578 34.06 8.82 -2.43
C LYS A 578 32.55 8.64 -2.53
N LEU A 579 32.05 8.42 -3.75
CA LEU A 579 30.68 7.95 -3.98
C LEU A 579 30.64 6.43 -3.91
N VAL A 580 29.63 5.89 -3.25
CA VAL A 580 29.38 4.45 -3.13
C VAL A 580 27.91 4.19 -3.40
N PHE A 581 27.60 3.23 -4.25
CA PHE A 581 26.27 2.86 -4.66
C PHE A 581 25.90 1.52 -4.03
N ILE A 582 24.86 1.50 -3.20
CA ILE A 582 24.36 0.27 -2.58
C ILE A 582 22.99 -0.03 -3.17
N ALA A 583 22.85 -1.20 -3.82
CA ALA A 583 21.62 -1.63 -4.45
C ALA A 583 21.04 -2.87 -3.77
N GLU A 584 19.72 -2.91 -3.69
CA GLU A 584 18.94 -4.09 -3.34
C GLU A 584 18.73 -4.97 -4.57
N GLU A 585 18.99 -6.27 -4.45
CA GLU A 585 18.71 -7.27 -5.48
C GLU A 585 18.28 -8.61 -4.86
N ARG A 586 17.28 -9.24 -5.47
CA ARG A 586 16.80 -10.57 -5.03
C ARG A 586 17.79 -11.70 -5.31
N ILE A 587 18.71 -11.47 -6.25
CA ILE A 587 19.70 -12.47 -6.67
C ILE A 587 21.07 -12.04 -6.14
N ALA A 588 21.72 -12.91 -5.36
CA ALA A 588 23.06 -12.64 -4.86
C ALA A 588 24.02 -12.29 -6.01
N GLY A 589 24.71 -11.16 -5.90
CA GLY A 589 25.60 -10.62 -6.93
C GLY A 589 24.91 -9.92 -8.09
N GLY A 590 23.59 -9.72 -8.00
CA GLY A 590 22.75 -8.95 -8.93
C GLY A 590 22.30 -9.72 -10.18
N SER A 591 21.17 -9.30 -10.72
CA SER A 591 20.62 -9.78 -12.00
C SER A 591 21.48 -9.39 -13.19
N ASP A 592 21.30 -10.02 -14.34
CA ASP A 592 21.99 -9.62 -15.58
C ASP A 592 21.64 -8.19 -16.01
N ALA A 593 20.39 -7.76 -15.76
CA ALA A 593 19.95 -6.40 -15.99
C ALA A 593 20.71 -5.40 -15.11
N TYR A 594 20.86 -5.72 -13.82
CA TYR A 594 21.66 -4.94 -12.87
C TYR A 594 23.11 -4.83 -13.32
N LYS A 595 23.77 -5.95 -13.63
CA LYS A 595 25.16 -5.98 -14.08
C LYS A 595 25.39 -5.15 -15.34
N LYS A 596 24.45 -5.24 -16.30
CA LYS A 596 24.50 -4.43 -17.52
C LYS A 596 24.35 -2.93 -17.21
N TYR A 597 23.42 -2.56 -16.33
CA TYR A 597 23.20 -1.18 -15.94
C TYR A 597 24.42 -0.60 -15.22
N VAL A 598 24.99 -1.33 -14.28
CA VAL A 598 26.22 -0.94 -13.56
C VAL A 598 27.39 -0.75 -14.54
N ALA A 599 27.61 -1.67 -15.47
CA ALA A 599 28.67 -1.56 -16.48
C ALA A 599 28.50 -0.32 -17.40
N GLU A 600 27.28 0.10 -17.67
CA GLU A 600 26.98 1.25 -18.54
C GLU A 600 27.07 2.59 -17.81
N TRP A 601 26.57 2.64 -16.56
CA TRP A 601 26.32 3.91 -15.86
C TRP A 601 27.18 4.13 -14.62
N LEU A 602 27.73 3.06 -14.01
CA LEU A 602 28.45 3.10 -12.73
C LEU A 602 29.83 2.40 -12.80
N ALA A 603 30.41 2.25 -14.01
CA ALA A 603 31.67 1.50 -14.22
C ALA A 603 32.86 2.06 -13.43
N ASP A 604 32.89 3.35 -13.15
CA ASP A 604 33.98 4.04 -12.46
C ASP A 604 33.76 4.22 -10.95
N GLU A 605 32.57 3.79 -10.45
CA GLU A 605 32.18 3.93 -9.05
C GLU A 605 32.27 2.61 -8.26
N GLU A 606 32.34 2.72 -6.94
CA GLU A 606 32.18 1.58 -6.04
C GLU A 606 30.68 1.21 -5.99
N THR A 607 30.36 -0.01 -6.42
CA THR A 607 29.00 -0.54 -6.39
C THR A 607 28.93 -1.80 -5.54
N ILE A 608 27.91 -1.89 -4.69
CA ILE A 608 27.68 -3.01 -3.78
C ILE A 608 26.24 -3.47 -3.99
N CYS A 609 26.09 -4.76 -4.25
CA CYS A 609 24.81 -5.43 -4.39
C CYS A 609 24.55 -6.25 -3.14
N ILE A 610 23.48 -5.96 -2.40
CA ILE A 610 23.11 -6.66 -1.18
C ILE A 610 21.71 -7.29 -1.30
N THR A 611 21.41 -8.27 -0.46
CA THR A 611 20.12 -8.94 -0.41
C THR A 611 19.04 -8.03 0.19
N ASN A 612 17.76 -8.36 -0.05
CA ASN A 612 16.62 -7.64 0.56
C ASN A 612 16.76 -7.58 2.10
N ALA A 613 17.13 -8.70 2.73
CA ALA A 613 17.31 -8.75 4.19
C ALA A 613 18.45 -7.86 4.70
N GLU A 614 19.55 -7.75 3.94
CA GLU A 614 20.65 -6.82 4.27
C GLU A 614 20.23 -5.37 4.03
N PHE A 615 19.46 -5.12 2.97
CA PHE A 615 18.95 -3.78 2.66
C PHE A 615 17.96 -3.30 3.74
N ALA A 616 17.05 -4.17 4.20
CA ALA A 616 16.15 -3.87 5.30
C ALA A 616 16.90 -3.46 6.59
N ARG A 617 18.06 -4.07 6.85
CA ARG A 617 18.93 -3.67 7.98
C ARG A 617 19.58 -2.30 7.78
N MET A 618 19.89 -1.90 6.53
CA MET A 618 20.32 -0.54 6.22
C MET A 618 19.19 0.46 6.45
N GLN A 619 17.98 0.12 6.00
CA GLN A 619 16.80 0.93 6.22
C GLN A 619 16.51 1.13 7.72
N GLU A 620 16.61 0.06 8.52
CA GLU A 620 16.45 0.15 9.98
C GLU A 620 17.54 1.01 10.64
N LEU A 621 18.82 0.84 10.23
CA LEU A 621 19.94 1.59 10.79
C LEU A 621 19.87 3.09 10.50
N PHE A 622 19.50 3.43 9.27
CA PHE A 622 19.49 4.82 8.79
C PHE A 622 18.11 5.46 8.81
N GLN A 623 17.08 4.72 9.20
CA GLN A 623 15.70 5.18 9.36
C GLN A 623 15.15 5.77 8.07
N PHE A 624 15.06 4.94 7.03
CA PHE A 624 14.38 5.28 5.79
C PHE A 624 13.58 4.07 5.24
N ASN A 625 12.52 4.36 4.48
CA ASN A 625 11.71 3.32 3.80
C ASN A 625 11.76 3.44 2.28
N GLY A 626 12.05 4.62 1.74
CA GLY A 626 12.05 4.89 0.31
C GLY A 626 13.44 5.14 -0.27
N ILE A 627 13.59 4.93 -1.58
CA ILE A 627 14.77 5.28 -2.38
C ILE A 627 14.37 6.21 -3.54
N PRO A 628 15.26 7.13 -4.01
CA PRO A 628 16.67 7.28 -3.61
C PRO A 628 16.82 7.81 -2.17
N HIS A 629 17.80 7.26 -1.45
CA HIS A 629 18.19 7.76 -0.13
C HIS A 629 19.70 7.97 -0.11
N TYR A 630 20.16 9.02 0.57
CA TYR A 630 21.57 9.40 0.62
C TYR A 630 22.05 9.47 2.06
N GLU A 631 23.19 8.85 2.35
CA GLU A 631 23.88 8.97 3.63
C GLU A 631 25.27 9.54 3.45
N THR A 632 25.74 10.30 4.44
CA THR A 632 27.06 10.92 4.41
C THR A 632 27.86 10.54 5.65
N PHE A 633 29.12 10.19 5.45
CA PHE A 633 30.04 9.81 6.52
C PHE A 633 31.32 10.67 6.48
N THR A 634 31.80 11.01 7.67
CA THR A 634 33.08 11.67 7.84
C THR A 634 34.26 10.74 7.54
N PRO A 635 35.49 11.26 7.36
CA PRO A 635 36.70 10.43 7.14
C PRO A 635 36.98 9.40 8.24
N ASP A 636 36.51 9.59 9.45
CA ASP A 636 36.56 8.67 10.59
C ASP A 636 35.29 7.80 10.73
N CYS A 637 34.47 7.71 9.67
CA CYS A 637 33.30 6.86 9.58
C CYS A 637 32.18 7.18 10.60
N ARG A 638 31.97 8.48 10.90
CA ARG A 638 30.82 8.93 11.68
C ARG A 638 29.71 9.37 10.76
N ARG A 639 28.44 9.02 11.07
CA ARG A 639 27.27 9.44 10.31
C ARG A 639 27.05 10.94 10.49
N VAL A 640 26.98 11.67 9.42
CA VAL A 640 26.75 13.13 9.43
C VAL A 640 25.26 13.41 9.73
N ARG A 641 25.01 14.48 10.48
CA ARG A 641 23.65 14.92 10.82
C ARG A 641 22.84 15.27 9.56
N ASP A 642 21.54 15.04 9.61
CA ASP A 642 20.62 15.09 8.47
C ASP A 642 20.57 16.43 7.71
N ASP A 643 20.79 17.57 8.39
CA ASP A 643 20.86 18.89 7.77
C ASP A 643 22.16 19.21 7.03
N LEU A 644 23.17 18.36 7.20
CA LEU A 644 24.50 18.52 6.58
C LEU A 644 24.86 17.40 5.60
N ARG A 645 24.08 16.31 5.57
CA ARG A 645 24.31 15.23 4.62
C ARG A 645 23.94 15.64 3.20
N PHE A 646 24.52 14.98 2.21
CA PHE A 646 24.12 15.16 0.84
C PHE A 646 22.67 14.71 0.63
N ASN A 647 21.91 15.50 -0.14
CA ASN A 647 20.53 15.21 -0.54
C ASN A 647 20.43 14.89 -2.04
N GLY A 648 21.53 14.47 -2.66
CA GLY A 648 21.65 14.17 -4.08
C GLY A 648 22.82 14.91 -4.73
N TYR A 649 22.79 14.97 -6.06
CA TYR A 649 23.89 15.51 -6.87
C TYR A 649 23.77 17.02 -7.16
N TYR A 650 22.62 17.63 -6.86
CA TYR A 650 22.42 19.04 -7.11
C TYR A 650 23.30 19.89 -6.20
N ASN A 651 23.98 20.92 -6.76
CA ASN A 651 24.90 21.81 -6.03
C ASN A 651 25.96 21.06 -5.17
N PHE A 652 26.45 19.93 -5.65
CA PHE A 652 27.36 19.03 -4.92
C PHE A 652 28.55 19.72 -4.26
N ASP A 653 29.27 20.58 -5.01
CA ASP A 653 30.43 21.28 -4.50
C ASP A 653 30.09 22.26 -3.37
N MET A 654 28.91 22.88 -3.42
CA MET A 654 28.41 23.73 -2.36
C MET A 654 28.08 22.92 -1.11
N GLN A 655 27.35 21.79 -1.25
CA GLN A 655 27.06 20.88 -0.14
C GLN A 655 28.35 20.37 0.54
N LEU A 656 29.33 19.93 -0.25
CA LEU A 656 30.62 19.48 0.29
C LEU A 656 31.39 20.58 1.01
N LYS A 657 31.36 21.81 0.48
CA LYS A 657 31.98 22.98 1.12
C LYS A 657 31.34 23.27 2.47
N GLN A 658 29.99 23.36 2.51
CA GLN A 658 29.22 23.58 3.75
C GLN A 658 29.51 22.51 4.80
N LEU A 659 29.50 21.23 4.39
CA LEU A 659 29.85 20.10 5.26
C LEU A 659 31.23 20.26 5.89
N LYS A 660 32.25 20.55 5.07
CA LYS A 660 33.61 20.72 5.55
C LYS A 660 33.80 21.94 6.45
N GLU A 661 33.07 23.02 6.19
CA GLU A 661 33.11 24.24 7.02
C GLU A 661 32.44 23.99 8.37
N ALA A 662 31.33 23.28 8.39
CA ALA A 662 30.63 22.93 9.63
C ALA A 662 31.42 21.98 10.55
N LEU A 663 32.19 21.06 9.97
CA LEU A 663 32.95 20.03 10.72
C LEU A 663 34.40 20.46 11.09
N LYS A 664 34.84 21.64 10.74
CA LYS A 664 36.12 22.24 11.22
C LYS A 664 36.03 22.66 12.66
#